data_f2dd3020fb12ba4ca731e1fb7545d98d
#
_entry.id   f2dd3020fb12ba4ca731e1fb7545d98d
#
_cell.length_a   1.000
_cell.length_b   1.000
_cell.length_c   1.000
_cell.angle_alpha   90.00
_cell.angle_beta   90.00
_cell.angle_gamma   90.00
#
_symmetry.space_group_name_H-M   'P 1'
#
loop_
_entity.id
_entity.type
_entity.pdbx_description
1 polymer ?
#
loop_
_entity_poly.entity_id
_entity_poly.type
_entity_poly.pdbx_seq_one_letter_code
_entity_poly.pdbx_strand_id
1 'polypeptide(L)'
;MQDRGKLPESTRDGALDRYTHRNPSPGVLMDLTWLSANPGFTLLALLAITFAVVLLSKWIRYIPNNRVGIVEKLISRKGSVKTGLIALSGEAGYQPQLLRGGWHLLTPFQYRIHKMPLVTIPQGKIGYIFARDGHDLPPSQALASNTHGADFQDVVAFIQGGGEKGPQRQILREGIYAINLVQFVVLTEDRLFYLPLDPGELDTFQKMSAIITERAGWRPVIIKGTDDAVGIVTVHDGPSLASGEIIAPTVGEDPHQASTYHNNFQDADKFLVAGGQRGRQYQVLVEGTYYINRLFATVELIPKTVVEVGTVGVVVSYTGEVGTDISGQEYRHGELVAKGTRGVWSEPLLPGKYAFNTYAGKVLMVPTTNFILKWTKGEVGSHKFDENLTEVSLITKDAFEPSLPLSVVVHIDYRKAPLVIQRFGDIKKLVEQTLDPMVSAYFKNVGQTRTLIQLIQDRSAIQEQSGVQMKEKFTQYNLELQEVLIGTPTSGAPGGQIEQILVQLRSRQIADEQVETYGRQQSAAVKERELREAEARAKQQTLLTESAIGIEVQSNQGKAEYAKAQQQAAQIQTLAGAEAEKVRLMGEGEAKRIKVMAEAQAEQAARVGIAQAMAIEEQVRAYGGPQFQLVQQVMSRFAEAIEKSQVDVVPKIHMGGGDKGGGSLIESLLGLLLSEKAGQLAGVVPTAANPEAEALKAVLRQNLTK
;
A
#
# COMPACT_ATOMS: atom_id res chain seq x y z
N MET A 1 44.72 2.25 25.27
CA MET A 1 46.11 1.84 25.24
C MET A 1 46.70 2.61 24.07
N GLN A 2 47.20 3.81 24.30
CA GLN A 2 48.60 4.14 24.59
C GLN A 2 49.54 3.52 23.56
N ASP A 3 50.12 4.31 22.63
CA ASP A 3 51.35 4.96 23.04
C ASP A 3 51.69 6.16 22.12
N ARG A 4 52.27 7.17 22.77
CA ARG A 4 52.84 8.42 22.24
C ARG A 4 54.32 8.18 22.00
N GLY A 5 54.91 8.84 21.01
CA GLY A 5 56.36 9.02 20.89
C GLY A 5 56.68 10.11 19.92
N LYS A 6 56.80 11.30 20.33
CA LYS A 6 57.92 12.16 20.75
C LYS A 6 58.91 12.49 19.62
N LEU A 7 58.89 13.77 19.25
CA LEU A 7 59.96 14.54 18.64
C LEU A 7 61.27 14.47 19.44
N PRO A 8 62.39 14.80 18.86
CA PRO A 8 63.35 15.62 19.57
C PRO A 8 63.70 16.95 18.90
N GLU A 9 63.72 17.95 19.74
CA GLU A 9 64.34 19.26 19.59
C GLU A 9 65.86 19.23 19.77
N SER A 10 66.47 20.34 19.33
CA SER A 10 67.72 20.98 19.76
C SER A 10 68.97 20.48 19.06
N THR A 11 69.87 21.33 18.68
CA THR A 11 70.55 22.39 19.47
C THR A 11 71.17 23.44 18.60
N ARG A 12 71.19 24.66 19.15
CA ARG A 12 72.01 25.85 18.78
C ARG A 12 73.50 25.58 18.97
N ASP A 13 74.26 26.29 18.17
CA ASP A 13 75.39 27.16 18.47
C ASP A 13 76.30 27.17 17.26
N GLY A 14 76.57 28.28 16.60
CA GLY A 14 77.35 29.37 17.03
C GLY A 14 78.67 29.35 16.25
N ALA A 15 78.80 30.19 15.27
CA ALA A 15 80.10 30.82 14.99
C ALA A 15 79.94 31.96 13.98
N LEU A 16 80.20 33.13 14.47
CA LEU A 16 80.46 34.41 13.79
C LEU A 16 81.74 34.35 12.96
N ASP A 17 81.81 35.27 12.00
CA ASP A 17 82.93 35.86 11.29
C ASP A 17 83.47 35.19 10.03
N ARG A 18 83.10 35.76 8.88
CA ARG A 18 84.11 36.58 8.11
C ARG A 18 83.44 37.28 6.93
N TYR A 19 83.27 38.58 7.07
CA TYR A 19 83.10 39.49 5.97
C TYR A 19 84.31 39.43 5.05
N THR A 20 84.08 39.07 3.80
CA THR A 20 84.98 39.53 2.71
C THR A 20 84.11 40.22 1.68
N HIS A 21 84.28 41.49 1.60
CA HIS A 21 83.86 42.38 0.53
C HIS A 21 84.32 41.79 -0.82
N ARG A 22 83.35 41.31 -1.62
CA ARG A 22 83.50 41.24 -3.07
C ARG A 22 82.61 42.32 -3.68
N ASN A 23 83.23 43.32 -4.29
CA ASN A 23 82.57 44.30 -5.13
C ASN A 23 81.74 43.64 -6.18
N PRO A 24 80.47 44.05 -6.40
CA PRO A 24 79.75 43.64 -7.54
C PRO A 24 80.39 44.20 -8.80
N SER A 25 80.80 43.32 -9.70
CA SER A 25 81.16 43.74 -11.05
C SER A 25 80.01 44.56 -11.65
N PRO A 26 80.32 45.63 -12.40
CA PRO A 26 79.31 46.48 -12.99
C PRO A 26 78.46 45.62 -13.93
N GLY A 27 77.21 45.46 -13.55
CA GLY A 27 76.18 44.88 -14.44
C GLY A 27 76.20 45.70 -15.72
N VAL A 28 76.26 45.04 -16.81
CA VAL A 28 76.09 45.63 -18.15
C VAL A 28 74.64 46.19 -18.19
N LEU A 29 74.53 47.46 -17.73
CA LEU A 29 73.46 48.34 -18.07
C LEU A 29 73.56 48.51 -19.58
N MET A 30 72.77 47.73 -20.34
CA MET A 30 72.56 47.92 -21.75
C MET A 30 72.12 49.39 -21.93
N ASP A 31 73.08 50.22 -22.48
CA ASP A 31 72.82 51.60 -22.80
C ASP A 31 71.69 51.67 -23.86
N LEU A 32 70.49 51.91 -23.39
CA LEU A 32 69.29 52.00 -24.24
C LEU A 32 69.20 53.37 -24.95
N THR A 33 70.20 54.23 -24.80
CA THR A 33 70.20 55.57 -25.39
C THR A 33 70.30 55.57 -26.92
N TRP A 34 70.83 54.53 -27.53
CA TRP A 34 70.85 54.41 -29.00
C TRP A 34 69.44 54.14 -29.59
N LEU A 35 68.52 53.59 -28.82
CA LEU A 35 67.18 53.41 -29.24
C LEU A 35 66.38 54.69 -29.46
N SER A 36 66.69 55.75 -28.69
CA SER A 36 66.05 57.04 -28.81
C SER A 36 66.57 57.88 -29.96
N ALA A 37 67.80 57.55 -30.46
CA ALA A 37 68.45 58.26 -31.59
C ALA A 37 67.93 57.86 -32.97
N ASN A 38 67.22 56.72 -33.12
CA ASN A 38 66.68 56.24 -34.38
C ASN A 38 65.21 55.91 -34.26
N PRO A 39 64.30 56.87 -34.52
CA PRO A 39 62.86 56.67 -34.32
C PRO A 39 62.25 55.48 -35.19
N GLY A 40 62.87 55.23 -36.35
CA GLY A 40 62.46 54.10 -37.18
C GLY A 40 62.82 52.74 -36.56
N PHE A 41 64.00 52.68 -35.91
CA PHE A 41 64.45 51.41 -35.28
C PHE A 41 63.68 51.15 -33.95
N THR A 42 63.31 52.18 -33.22
CA THR A 42 62.45 52.03 -32.04
C THR A 42 61.06 51.62 -32.36
N LEU A 43 60.48 52.12 -33.47
CA LEU A 43 59.18 51.73 -33.94
C LEU A 43 59.23 50.25 -34.41
N LEU A 44 60.28 49.84 -35.11
CA LEU A 44 60.44 48.44 -35.58
C LEU A 44 60.72 47.51 -34.42
N ALA A 45 61.46 47.91 -33.39
CA ALA A 45 61.67 47.13 -32.16
C ALA A 45 60.40 47.02 -31.37
N LEU A 46 59.59 48.08 -31.26
CA LEU A 46 58.30 48.08 -30.57
C LEU A 46 57.26 47.20 -31.31
N LEU A 47 57.27 47.26 -32.64
CA LEU A 47 56.46 46.35 -33.48
C LEU A 47 56.93 44.87 -33.35
N ALA A 48 58.28 44.67 -33.29
CA ALA A 48 58.80 43.31 -33.07
C ALA A 48 58.48 42.75 -31.69
N ILE A 49 58.59 43.62 -30.63
CA ILE A 49 58.24 43.28 -29.26
C ILE A 49 56.71 43.01 -29.16
N THR A 50 55.90 43.91 -29.71
CA THR A 50 54.44 43.70 -29.70
C THR A 50 54.06 42.43 -30.51
N PHE A 51 54.69 42.17 -31.63
CA PHE A 51 54.52 40.96 -32.38
C PHE A 51 54.98 39.73 -31.59
N ALA A 52 56.14 39.80 -30.94
CA ALA A 52 56.63 38.75 -30.04
C ALA A 52 55.68 38.51 -28.84
N VAL A 53 55.18 39.57 -28.21
CA VAL A 53 54.21 39.48 -27.10
C VAL A 53 52.88 38.86 -27.59
N VAL A 54 52.41 39.27 -28.76
CA VAL A 54 51.22 38.70 -29.38
C VAL A 54 51.43 37.21 -29.76
N LEU A 55 52.59 36.86 -30.28
CA LEU A 55 52.96 35.47 -30.51
C LEU A 55 53.08 34.67 -29.22
N LEU A 56 53.77 35.17 -28.21
CA LEU A 56 53.92 34.53 -26.90
C LEU A 56 52.56 34.39 -26.23
N SER A 57 51.68 35.41 -26.30
CA SER A 57 50.33 35.33 -25.77
C SER A 57 49.49 34.24 -26.41
N LYS A 58 49.77 33.88 -27.69
CA LYS A 58 49.12 32.72 -28.36
C LYS A 58 49.69 31.36 -27.93
N TRP A 59 50.88 31.32 -27.32
CA TRP A 59 51.44 30.07 -26.78
C TRP A 59 50.85 29.71 -25.42
N ILE A 60 50.43 30.71 -24.66
CA ILE A 60 49.85 30.52 -23.33
C ILE A 60 48.32 30.43 -23.46
N ARG A 61 47.76 29.36 -23.05
CA ARG A 61 46.34 29.13 -23.06
C ARG A 61 45.83 28.91 -21.64
N TYR A 62 44.98 29.80 -21.17
CA TYR A 62 44.31 29.67 -19.87
C TYR A 62 42.98 28.94 -20.05
N ILE A 63 42.75 27.88 -19.27
CA ILE A 63 41.50 27.15 -19.19
C ILE A 63 40.92 27.40 -17.80
N PRO A 64 39.72 27.95 -17.69
CA PRO A 64 39.02 28.11 -16.40
C PRO A 64 38.78 26.76 -15.74
N ASN A 65 38.77 26.72 -14.38
CA ASN A 65 38.60 25.50 -13.61
C ASN A 65 37.20 24.80 -13.84
N ASN A 66 36.21 25.56 -14.32
CA ASN A 66 34.87 25.05 -14.67
C ASN A 66 34.78 24.54 -16.13
N ARG A 67 35.90 24.49 -16.85
CA ARG A 67 35.97 24.04 -18.24
C ARG A 67 37.10 23.04 -18.46
N VAL A 68 37.02 22.34 -19.56
CA VAL A 68 38.07 21.47 -20.10
C VAL A 68 38.49 21.97 -21.49
N GLY A 69 39.74 21.81 -21.83
CA GLY A 69 40.24 22.07 -23.17
C GLY A 69 40.39 20.77 -23.96
N ILE A 70 39.65 20.67 -25.02
CA ILE A 70 39.84 19.59 -26.00
C ILE A 70 40.87 20.02 -27.01
N VAL A 71 41.91 19.23 -27.17
CA VAL A 71 43.04 19.55 -28.03
C VAL A 71 42.83 18.94 -29.42
N GLU A 72 42.82 19.80 -30.42
CA GLU A 72 42.88 19.40 -31.83
C GLU A 72 44.28 19.69 -32.35
N LYS A 73 45.00 18.69 -32.78
CA LYS A 73 46.32 18.81 -33.38
C LYS A 73 46.16 18.96 -34.86
N LEU A 74 46.56 20.13 -35.42
CA LEU A 74 46.36 20.45 -36.83
C LEU A 74 47.46 19.86 -37.70
N ILE A 75 48.70 19.78 -37.20
CA ILE A 75 49.86 19.33 -37.94
C ILE A 75 50.62 18.29 -37.12
N SER A 76 50.93 17.15 -37.71
CA SER A 76 51.78 16.11 -37.13
C SER A 76 52.73 15.52 -38.15
N ARG A 77 53.95 15.19 -37.68
CA ARG A 77 54.92 14.45 -38.50
C ARG A 77 54.46 13.01 -38.83
N LYS A 78 53.52 12.47 -38.04
CA LYS A 78 52.92 11.14 -38.21
C LYS A 78 51.74 11.12 -39.20
N GLY A 79 51.44 12.28 -39.80
CA GLY A 79 50.27 12.42 -40.69
C GLY A 79 48.97 12.68 -39.91
N SER A 80 47.86 12.57 -40.60
CA SER A 80 46.49 12.69 -40.02
C SER A 80 45.94 11.34 -39.59
N VAL A 81 44.97 11.31 -38.69
CA VAL A 81 44.21 10.12 -38.33
C VAL A 81 43.61 9.51 -39.58
N LYS A 82 43.84 8.20 -39.80
CA LYS A 82 43.35 7.47 -40.96
C LYS A 82 42.00 6.80 -40.72
N THR A 83 41.78 6.35 -39.51
CA THR A 83 40.54 5.69 -39.08
C THR A 83 40.11 6.22 -37.73
N GLY A 84 38.81 6.38 -37.52
CA GLY A 84 38.25 6.92 -36.31
C GLY A 84 38.36 8.43 -36.20
N LEU A 85 38.01 8.96 -35.03
CA LEU A 85 37.92 10.38 -34.74
C LEU A 85 39.09 10.85 -33.87
N ILE A 86 39.65 9.98 -33.04
CA ILE A 86 40.65 10.30 -32.01
C ILE A 86 42.05 9.85 -32.43
N ALA A 87 43.02 10.75 -32.31
CA ALA A 87 44.42 10.51 -32.61
C ALA A 87 45.14 9.81 -31.44
N LEU A 88 45.20 8.49 -31.42
CA LEU A 88 45.78 7.71 -30.34
C LEU A 88 47.31 7.69 -30.31
N SER A 89 47.94 7.77 -31.47
CA SER A 89 49.39 7.62 -31.63
C SER A 89 50.12 8.99 -31.87
N GLY A 90 49.42 10.09 -31.65
CA GLY A 90 49.92 11.44 -31.77
C GLY A 90 49.87 12.01 -33.19
N GLU A 91 49.03 11.45 -34.06
CA GLU A 91 48.70 11.98 -35.39
C GLU A 91 48.01 13.36 -35.27
N ALA A 92 47.82 14.02 -36.43
CA ALA A 92 46.96 15.20 -36.50
C ALA A 92 45.48 14.76 -36.40
N GLY A 93 44.70 15.44 -35.61
CA GLY A 93 43.32 15.16 -35.25
C GLY A 93 43.03 15.49 -33.80
N TYR A 94 41.85 15.12 -33.32
CA TYR A 94 41.48 15.32 -31.91
C TYR A 94 42.29 14.41 -30.99
N GLN A 95 42.87 14.97 -29.96
CA GLN A 95 43.69 14.22 -29.02
C GLN A 95 42.82 13.64 -27.89
N PRO A 96 43.14 12.46 -27.35
CA PRO A 96 42.36 11.82 -26.31
C PRO A 96 42.46 12.58 -24.98
N GLN A 97 43.60 13.18 -24.73
CA GLN A 97 43.86 13.85 -23.44
C GLN A 97 43.18 15.23 -23.35
N LEU A 98 42.61 15.51 -22.21
CA LEU A 98 41.99 16.79 -21.88
C LEU A 98 42.91 17.68 -21.10
N LEU A 99 42.91 18.95 -21.44
CA LEU A 99 43.53 19.97 -20.63
C LEU A 99 42.59 20.41 -19.51
N ARG A 100 43.07 20.33 -18.28
CA ARG A 100 42.34 20.77 -17.10
C ARG A 100 42.50 22.25 -16.88
N GLY A 101 41.76 22.82 -15.91
CA GLY A 101 41.91 24.21 -15.49
C GLY A 101 43.37 24.60 -15.20
N GLY A 102 43.80 25.81 -15.61
CA GLY A 102 45.15 26.30 -15.43
C GLY A 102 45.76 26.85 -16.71
N TRP A 103 47.05 27.15 -16.63
CA TRP A 103 47.83 27.71 -17.71
C TRP A 103 48.53 26.56 -18.47
N HIS A 104 48.38 26.55 -19.77
CA HIS A 104 48.97 25.54 -20.64
C HIS A 104 49.79 26.20 -21.74
N LEU A 105 50.97 25.68 -21.95
CA LEU A 105 51.87 26.12 -23.02
C LEU A 105 51.72 25.21 -24.22
N LEU A 106 51.20 25.74 -25.34
CA LEU A 106 50.96 24.99 -26.56
C LEU A 106 51.45 25.79 -27.78
N THR A 107 52.10 25.12 -28.71
CA THR A 107 52.57 25.76 -29.94
C THR A 107 51.40 26.29 -30.76
N PRO A 108 51.35 27.58 -31.07
CA PRO A 108 50.34 28.17 -31.94
C PRO A 108 50.45 27.54 -33.31
N PHE A 109 49.36 27.49 -34.07
CA PHE A 109 49.23 26.87 -35.38
C PHE A 109 49.30 25.33 -35.42
N GLN A 110 49.94 24.69 -34.42
CA GLN A 110 49.95 23.23 -34.30
C GLN A 110 48.76 22.69 -33.56
N TYR A 111 48.28 23.44 -32.54
CA TYR A 111 47.18 23.01 -31.68
C TYR A 111 46.05 24.04 -31.64
N ARG A 112 44.82 23.55 -31.78
CA ARG A 112 43.61 24.33 -31.52
C ARG A 112 42.96 23.77 -30.26
N ILE A 113 42.48 24.67 -29.36
CA ILE A 113 41.82 24.26 -28.12
C ILE A 113 40.36 24.67 -28.18
N HIS A 114 39.49 23.68 -28.01
CA HIS A 114 38.07 23.88 -27.85
C HIS A 114 37.76 23.87 -26.36
N LYS A 115 37.36 25.01 -25.79
CA LYS A 115 37.05 25.16 -24.38
C LYS A 115 35.59 24.76 -24.13
N MET A 116 35.38 23.58 -23.58
CA MET A 116 34.06 23.03 -23.31
C MET A 116 33.74 23.09 -21.81
N PRO A 117 32.50 23.23 -21.39
CA PRO A 117 32.12 23.13 -20.00
C PRO A 117 32.40 21.73 -19.45
N LEU A 118 32.64 21.61 -18.15
CA LEU A 118 32.56 20.32 -17.45
C LEU A 118 31.15 19.79 -17.54
N VAL A 119 31.02 18.48 -17.70
CA VAL A 119 29.73 17.81 -17.66
C VAL A 119 29.28 17.77 -16.20
N THR A 120 28.21 18.47 -15.90
CA THR A 120 27.65 18.51 -14.55
C THR A 120 26.28 17.86 -14.58
N ILE A 121 26.12 16.83 -13.76
CA ILE A 121 24.86 16.14 -13.57
C ILE A 121 24.37 16.47 -12.16
N PRO A 122 23.22 17.15 -12.02
CA PRO A 122 22.66 17.49 -10.73
C PRO A 122 22.27 16.26 -9.92
N GLN A 123 22.16 16.42 -8.60
CA GLN A 123 21.72 15.36 -7.71
C GLN A 123 20.34 14.82 -8.11
N GLY A 124 20.19 13.48 -8.09
CA GLY A 124 18.96 12.80 -8.47
C GLY A 124 18.63 12.86 -9.96
N LYS A 125 19.63 13.16 -10.82
CA LYS A 125 19.51 13.11 -12.28
C LYS A 125 20.44 12.05 -12.87
N ILE A 126 20.17 11.70 -14.10
CA ILE A 126 20.92 10.71 -14.88
C ILE A 126 21.42 11.39 -16.16
N GLY A 127 22.69 11.16 -16.50
CA GLY A 127 23.26 11.52 -17.77
C GLY A 127 23.45 10.31 -18.69
N TYR A 128 23.08 10.45 -19.94
CA TYR A 128 23.24 9.41 -20.97
C TYR A 128 24.40 9.75 -21.86
N ILE A 129 25.09 8.72 -22.35
CA ILE A 129 26.30 8.88 -23.15
C ILE A 129 26.10 8.24 -24.52
N PHE A 130 26.61 8.94 -25.51
CA PHE A 130 26.78 8.44 -26.88
C PHE A 130 28.23 8.54 -27.26
N ALA A 131 28.88 7.43 -27.58
CA ALA A 131 30.26 7.42 -28.10
C ALA A 131 30.25 7.53 -29.62
N ARG A 132 31.04 8.46 -30.17
CA ARG A 132 31.13 8.67 -31.62
C ARG A 132 32.10 7.70 -32.30
N ASP A 133 33.13 7.30 -31.58
CA ASP A 133 34.20 6.43 -32.06
C ASP A 133 34.35 5.20 -31.16
N GLY A 134 34.80 4.08 -31.75
CA GLY A 134 34.91 2.80 -31.09
C GLY A 134 34.63 1.65 -32.08
N HIS A 135 34.54 0.45 -31.54
CA HIS A 135 34.14 -0.73 -32.34
C HIS A 135 32.69 -0.61 -32.82
N ASP A 136 32.40 -1.23 -33.95
CA ASP A 136 31.03 -1.29 -34.48
C ASP A 136 30.15 -2.17 -33.59
N LEU A 137 28.91 -1.73 -33.35
CA LEU A 137 27.92 -2.54 -32.69
C LEU A 137 27.53 -3.77 -33.50
N PRO A 138 27.48 -4.96 -32.88
CA PRO A 138 26.89 -6.13 -33.54
C PRO A 138 25.42 -5.84 -33.92
N PRO A 139 24.92 -6.39 -35.04
CA PRO A 139 23.54 -6.11 -35.49
C PRO A 139 22.44 -6.54 -34.49
N SER A 140 22.77 -7.45 -33.60
CA SER A 140 21.86 -7.94 -32.56
C SER A 140 21.81 -7.05 -31.31
N GLN A 141 22.64 -6.02 -31.23
CA GLN A 141 22.84 -5.19 -30.05
C GLN A 141 22.38 -3.76 -30.34
N ALA A 142 21.59 -3.20 -29.41
CA ALA A 142 21.06 -1.84 -29.54
C ALA A 142 21.90 -0.80 -28.80
N LEU A 143 22.56 -1.20 -27.72
CA LEU A 143 23.38 -0.35 -26.87
C LEU A 143 24.82 -0.83 -26.78
N ALA A 144 25.73 0.11 -26.78
CA ALA A 144 27.15 -0.11 -26.75
C ALA A 144 27.67 -0.50 -25.35
N SER A 145 28.55 -1.44 -25.29
CA SER A 145 29.25 -1.88 -24.10
C SER A 145 30.50 -1.03 -23.81
N ASN A 146 30.77 -0.83 -22.51
CA ASN A 146 31.98 -0.20 -22.02
C ASN A 146 32.52 -0.95 -20.82
N THR A 147 33.03 -2.14 -21.03
CA THR A 147 33.51 -3.00 -19.94
C THR A 147 34.84 -2.57 -19.33
N HIS A 148 35.59 -1.66 -19.99
CA HIS A 148 36.95 -1.30 -19.64
C HIS A 148 37.17 0.20 -19.41
N GLY A 149 36.17 1.06 -19.60
CA GLY A 149 36.31 2.51 -19.48
C GLY A 149 35.95 3.04 -18.09
N ALA A 150 36.84 3.82 -17.49
CA ALA A 150 36.54 4.52 -16.23
C ALA A 150 35.63 5.72 -16.51
N ASP A 151 34.37 5.63 -16.22
CA ASP A 151 33.37 6.71 -16.28
C ASP A 151 33.46 7.63 -17.51
N PHE A 152 33.92 7.11 -18.66
CA PHE A 152 34.15 7.85 -19.92
C PHE A 152 35.12 9.04 -19.83
N GLN A 153 35.93 9.12 -18.79
CA GLN A 153 36.91 10.17 -18.63
C GLN A 153 38.26 9.83 -19.29
N ASP A 154 38.53 8.54 -19.54
CA ASP A 154 39.70 8.06 -20.24
C ASP A 154 39.33 7.50 -21.61
N VAL A 155 39.55 8.32 -22.65
CA VAL A 155 39.27 7.97 -24.05
C VAL A 155 40.21 6.85 -24.55
N VAL A 156 41.48 6.83 -24.09
CA VAL A 156 42.45 5.82 -24.50
C VAL A 156 42.05 4.46 -23.99
N ALA A 157 41.73 4.38 -22.69
CA ALA A 157 41.24 3.15 -22.08
C ALA A 157 39.94 2.66 -22.74
N PHE A 158 39.03 3.56 -23.09
CA PHE A 158 37.80 3.22 -23.78
C PHE A 158 38.05 2.59 -25.16
N ILE A 159 38.81 3.28 -26.05
CA ILE A 159 39.01 2.81 -27.42
C ILE A 159 39.90 1.55 -27.44
N GLN A 160 41.00 1.53 -26.66
CA GLN A 160 41.90 0.37 -26.64
C GLN A 160 41.33 -0.82 -25.87
N GLY A 161 40.43 -0.57 -24.90
CA GLY A 161 39.73 -1.58 -24.15
C GLY A 161 38.55 -2.24 -24.90
N GLY A 162 38.32 -1.87 -26.17
CA GLY A 162 37.24 -2.44 -26.97
C GLY A 162 35.88 -1.75 -26.79
N GLY A 163 35.89 -0.49 -26.35
CA GLY A 163 34.67 0.32 -26.24
C GLY A 163 33.95 0.45 -27.59
N GLU A 164 32.65 0.32 -27.59
CA GLU A 164 31.79 0.33 -28.76
C GLU A 164 31.21 1.72 -29.02
N LYS A 165 31.05 2.10 -30.29
CA LYS A 165 30.40 3.37 -30.66
C LYS A 165 28.87 3.25 -30.56
N GLY A 166 28.19 4.37 -30.30
CA GLY A 166 26.73 4.43 -30.19
C GLY A 166 26.27 4.82 -28.77
N PRO A 167 24.98 4.70 -28.52
CA PRO A 167 24.41 4.96 -27.18
C PRO A 167 24.90 3.89 -26.19
N GLN A 168 25.44 4.35 -25.05
CA GLN A 168 26.11 3.49 -24.08
C GLN A 168 25.11 2.86 -23.08
N ARG A 169 25.38 1.63 -22.65
CA ARG A 169 24.64 0.94 -21.58
C ARG A 169 24.88 1.61 -20.23
N GLN A 170 26.10 2.03 -19.98
CA GLN A 170 26.48 2.71 -18.75
C GLN A 170 25.96 4.15 -18.77
N ILE A 171 25.44 4.59 -17.64
CA ILE A 171 24.94 5.94 -17.40
C ILE A 171 25.89 6.70 -16.47
N LEU A 172 25.82 8.02 -16.49
CA LEU A 172 26.46 8.87 -15.50
C LEU A 172 25.47 9.22 -14.40
N ARG A 173 25.93 9.09 -13.16
CA ARG A 173 25.21 9.55 -11.98
C ARG A 173 25.55 10.99 -11.68
N GLU A 174 24.95 11.50 -10.59
CA GLU A 174 25.26 12.84 -10.10
C GLU A 174 26.77 13.07 -9.91
N GLY A 175 27.26 14.21 -10.36
CA GLY A 175 28.67 14.55 -10.27
C GLY A 175 29.15 15.53 -11.32
N ILE A 176 30.45 15.80 -11.29
CA ILE A 176 31.13 16.65 -12.25
C ILE A 176 32.21 15.81 -12.97
N TYR A 177 32.07 15.70 -14.26
CA TYR A 177 32.93 14.86 -15.08
C TYR A 177 33.70 15.70 -16.11
N ALA A 178 34.93 15.34 -16.29
CA ALA A 178 35.74 15.92 -17.38
C ALA A 178 35.82 14.93 -18.52
N ILE A 179 34.84 15.00 -19.41
CA ILE A 179 34.66 14.11 -20.54
C ILE A 179 35.13 14.78 -21.83
N ASN A 180 35.77 14.02 -22.70
CA ASN A 180 36.12 14.49 -24.02
C ASN A 180 34.86 14.53 -24.93
N LEU A 181 34.34 15.75 -25.08
CA LEU A 181 33.07 15.99 -25.79
C LEU A 181 33.19 15.90 -27.33
N VAL A 182 34.34 15.52 -27.85
CA VAL A 182 34.51 15.07 -29.23
C VAL A 182 34.17 13.59 -29.32
N GLN A 183 34.74 12.80 -28.41
CA GLN A 183 34.52 11.36 -28.37
C GLN A 183 33.12 11.02 -27.85
N PHE A 184 32.71 11.70 -26.83
CA PHE A 184 31.45 11.42 -26.15
C PHE A 184 30.49 12.61 -26.22
N VAL A 185 29.25 12.31 -26.51
CA VAL A 185 28.13 13.23 -26.33
C VAL A 185 27.40 12.86 -25.06
N VAL A 186 27.16 13.82 -24.17
CA VAL A 186 26.44 13.58 -22.94
C VAL A 186 25.11 14.32 -22.96
N LEU A 187 24.04 13.52 -22.85
CA LEU A 187 22.68 14.00 -22.82
C LEU A 187 22.24 14.12 -21.35
N THR A 188 21.75 15.28 -20.97
CA THR A 188 21.11 15.52 -19.68
C THR A 188 19.74 16.13 -19.89
N GLU A 189 18.90 16.14 -18.88
CA GLU A 189 17.54 16.71 -18.98
C GLU A 189 17.55 18.15 -19.46
N ASP A 190 18.54 18.96 -19.01
CA ASP A 190 18.59 20.39 -19.26
C ASP A 190 19.30 20.77 -20.57
N ARG A 191 20.28 19.96 -21.00
CA ARG A 191 21.10 20.29 -22.15
C ARG A 191 21.91 19.10 -22.70
N LEU A 192 22.40 19.28 -23.94
CA LEU A 192 23.36 18.41 -24.59
C LEU A 192 24.78 18.97 -24.40
N PHE A 193 25.71 18.13 -23.95
CA PHE A 193 27.14 18.43 -23.87
C PHE A 193 27.82 17.72 -25.03
N TYR A 194 28.26 18.47 -26.03
CA TYR A 194 28.97 17.93 -27.18
C TYR A 194 29.75 19.03 -27.90
N LEU A 195 30.77 18.66 -28.62
CA LEU A 195 31.40 19.54 -29.63
C LEU A 195 30.71 19.28 -30.96
N PRO A 196 30.04 20.26 -31.57
CA PRO A 196 29.42 20.08 -32.88
C PRO A 196 30.48 19.72 -33.96
N LEU A 197 30.33 18.57 -34.62
CA LEU A 197 31.22 18.14 -35.71
C LEU A 197 30.45 18.13 -37.05
N ASP A 198 29.22 17.68 -37.04
CA ASP A 198 28.30 17.66 -38.19
C ASP A 198 26.94 18.26 -37.79
N PRO A 199 26.35 19.11 -38.62
CA PRO A 199 25.00 19.65 -38.39
C PRO A 199 23.91 18.58 -38.26
N GLY A 200 24.05 17.41 -38.92
CA GLY A 200 23.09 16.31 -38.91
C GLY A 200 23.04 15.52 -37.61
N GLU A 201 24.11 15.57 -36.80
CA GLU A 201 24.17 14.83 -35.53
C GLU A 201 23.10 15.28 -34.49
N LEU A 202 22.74 16.56 -34.52
CA LEU A 202 21.83 17.14 -33.55
C LEU A 202 20.46 16.42 -33.59
N ASP A 203 19.97 16.08 -34.76
CA ASP A 203 18.68 15.38 -34.91
C ASP A 203 18.72 13.99 -34.23
N THR A 204 19.84 13.26 -34.37
CA THR A 204 20.01 11.97 -33.69
C THR A 204 19.98 12.11 -32.16
N PHE A 205 20.68 13.09 -31.63
CA PHE A 205 20.70 13.32 -30.18
C PHE A 205 19.35 13.83 -29.64
N GLN A 206 18.64 14.63 -30.44
CA GLN A 206 17.27 15.06 -30.09
C GLN A 206 16.30 13.89 -30.07
N LYS A 207 16.35 12.99 -31.04
CA LYS A 207 15.54 11.75 -31.06
C LYS A 207 15.85 10.87 -29.85
N MET A 208 17.12 10.68 -29.53
CA MET A 208 17.53 9.94 -28.33
C MET A 208 17.01 10.60 -27.05
N SER A 209 17.14 11.94 -26.94
CA SER A 209 16.61 12.71 -25.81
C SER A 209 15.10 12.58 -25.69
N ALA A 210 14.37 12.59 -26.80
CA ALA A 210 12.92 12.40 -26.83
C ALA A 210 12.50 11.02 -26.27
N ILE A 211 13.18 9.95 -26.71
CA ILE A 211 12.95 8.59 -26.21
C ILE A 211 13.22 8.51 -24.69
N ILE A 212 14.32 9.13 -24.23
CA ILE A 212 14.66 9.16 -22.80
C ILE A 212 13.57 9.90 -22.00
N THR A 213 13.08 11.00 -22.53
CA THR A 213 12.01 11.81 -21.90
C THR A 213 10.70 11.04 -21.84
N GLU A 214 10.29 10.40 -22.95
CA GLU A 214 9.10 9.55 -23.01
C GLU A 214 9.14 8.43 -21.96
N ARG A 215 10.32 7.85 -21.75
CA ARG A 215 10.53 6.78 -20.77
C ARG A 215 10.83 7.29 -19.34
N ALA A 216 10.65 8.58 -19.07
CA ALA A 216 10.99 9.23 -17.79
C ALA A 216 12.42 8.94 -17.32
N GLY A 217 13.39 8.95 -18.27
CA GLY A 217 14.74 8.46 -18.05
C GLY A 217 15.69 9.40 -17.32
N TRP A 218 15.35 10.67 -17.17
CA TRP A 218 16.24 11.66 -16.57
C TRP A 218 16.42 11.52 -15.07
N ARG A 219 15.60 10.70 -14.42
CA ARG A 219 15.60 10.48 -12.96
C ARG A 219 15.65 9.00 -12.63
N PRO A 220 16.21 8.63 -11.47
CA PRO A 220 16.14 7.25 -11.00
C PRO A 220 14.68 6.81 -10.77
N VAL A 221 14.46 5.50 -10.85
CA VAL A 221 13.21 4.90 -10.38
C VAL A 221 13.22 4.92 -8.87
N ILE A 222 12.23 5.54 -8.27
CA ILE A 222 12.05 5.56 -6.83
C ILE A 222 10.77 4.82 -6.51
N ILE A 223 10.89 3.73 -5.78
CA ILE A 223 9.76 2.95 -5.27
C ILE A 223 9.75 3.14 -3.75
N LYS A 224 8.77 3.85 -3.25
CA LYS A 224 8.64 4.11 -1.81
C LYS A 224 7.83 3.01 -1.16
N GLY A 225 8.18 2.63 0.07
CA GLY A 225 7.41 1.66 0.84
C GLY A 225 5.95 2.06 1.11
N THR A 226 5.66 3.36 1.06
CA THR A 226 4.29 3.90 1.18
C THR A 226 3.42 3.68 -0.05
N ASP A 227 4.03 3.45 -1.22
CA ASP A 227 3.31 3.37 -2.49
C ASP A 227 2.72 1.98 -2.73
N ASP A 228 3.10 0.99 -1.91
CA ASP A 228 2.71 -0.44 -2.03
C ASP A 228 2.81 -0.96 -3.48
N ALA A 229 3.84 -0.51 -4.18
CA ALA A 229 4.07 -0.83 -5.58
C ALA A 229 5.31 -1.71 -5.77
N VAL A 230 5.34 -2.39 -6.91
CA VAL A 230 6.50 -3.12 -7.42
C VAL A 230 6.82 -2.66 -8.83
N GLY A 231 8.09 -2.66 -9.19
CA GLY A 231 8.54 -2.30 -10.53
C GLY A 231 8.69 -3.53 -11.41
N ILE A 232 7.95 -3.57 -12.51
CA ILE A 232 8.11 -4.57 -13.57
C ILE A 232 9.09 -4.03 -14.59
N VAL A 233 10.17 -4.76 -14.80
CA VAL A 233 11.24 -4.36 -15.71
C VAL A 233 11.02 -4.96 -17.08
N THR A 234 11.14 -4.13 -18.12
CA THR A 234 11.18 -4.58 -19.52
C THR A 234 12.51 -4.15 -20.13
N VAL A 235 13.34 -5.11 -20.45
CA VAL A 235 14.65 -4.90 -21.09
C VAL A 235 14.49 -4.82 -22.60
N HIS A 236 15.16 -3.86 -23.24
CA HIS A 236 15.07 -3.59 -24.69
C HIS A 236 16.29 -4.07 -25.47
N ASP A 237 17.38 -4.40 -24.79
CA ASP A 237 18.65 -4.84 -25.40
C ASP A 237 19.01 -6.28 -25.01
N GLY A 238 19.79 -6.95 -25.84
CA GLY A 238 20.24 -8.32 -25.62
C GLY A 238 19.53 -9.38 -26.45
N PRO A 239 19.83 -10.66 -26.21
CA PRO A 239 19.27 -11.78 -26.97
C PRO A 239 17.75 -11.89 -26.76
N SER A 240 17.07 -12.41 -27.76
CA SER A 240 15.62 -12.65 -27.70
C SER A 240 15.31 -13.81 -26.78
N LEU A 241 14.10 -13.78 -26.21
CA LEU A 241 13.53 -14.91 -25.47
C LEU A 241 13.48 -16.17 -26.37
N ALA A 242 13.60 -17.32 -25.75
CA ALA A 242 13.35 -18.59 -26.42
C ALA A 242 11.91 -18.64 -26.95
N SER A 243 11.70 -19.41 -28.00
CA SER A 243 10.37 -19.57 -28.58
C SER A 243 9.40 -20.18 -27.58
N GLY A 244 8.26 -19.51 -27.39
CA GLY A 244 7.23 -19.91 -26.43
C GLY A 244 7.37 -19.31 -25.04
N GLU A 245 8.48 -18.64 -24.71
CA GLU A 245 8.61 -17.89 -23.47
C GLU A 245 8.07 -16.46 -23.64
N ILE A 246 7.38 -15.98 -22.61
CA ILE A 246 6.78 -14.63 -22.59
C ILE A 246 7.49 -13.68 -21.61
N ILE A 247 8.28 -14.22 -20.70
CA ILE A 247 9.02 -13.49 -19.67
C ILE A 247 10.41 -14.10 -19.54
N ALA A 248 11.43 -13.25 -19.42
CA ALA A 248 12.79 -13.68 -19.21
C ALA A 248 12.98 -14.23 -17.78
N PRO A 249 13.72 -15.33 -17.63
CA PRO A 249 14.03 -15.88 -16.33
C PRO A 249 14.91 -14.93 -15.53
N THR A 250 14.94 -15.12 -14.21
CA THR A 250 15.83 -14.39 -13.33
C THR A 250 17.27 -14.82 -13.54
N VAL A 251 18.18 -13.86 -13.64
CA VAL A 251 19.62 -14.08 -13.79
C VAL A 251 20.40 -13.11 -12.89
N GLY A 252 21.59 -13.50 -12.46
CA GLY A 252 22.56 -12.58 -11.83
C GLY A 252 22.07 -11.89 -10.54
N GLU A 253 21.27 -12.55 -9.73
CA GLU A 253 20.74 -12.00 -8.46
C GLU A 253 21.73 -12.09 -7.29
N ASP A 254 22.72 -12.98 -7.36
CA ASP A 254 23.63 -13.25 -6.26
C ASP A 254 24.68 -12.11 -6.07
N PRO A 255 24.62 -11.32 -5.00
CA PRO A 255 25.59 -10.26 -4.73
C PRO A 255 27.04 -10.76 -4.55
N HIS A 256 27.24 -12.04 -4.23
CA HIS A 256 28.56 -12.64 -4.05
C HIS A 256 29.25 -12.93 -5.39
N GLN A 257 28.51 -12.97 -6.49
CA GLN A 257 29.03 -13.18 -7.82
C GLN A 257 29.27 -11.84 -8.55
N ALA A 258 30.33 -11.14 -8.19
CA ALA A 258 30.62 -9.80 -8.69
C ALA A 258 30.64 -9.65 -10.22
N SER A 259 30.95 -10.74 -10.96
CA SER A 259 31.00 -10.74 -12.43
C SER A 259 29.63 -10.72 -13.11
N THR A 260 28.62 -11.28 -12.47
CA THR A 260 27.26 -11.45 -12.99
C THR A 260 26.19 -10.65 -12.23
N TYR A 261 26.52 -10.18 -11.04
CA TYR A 261 25.58 -9.40 -10.23
C TYR A 261 25.28 -8.04 -10.84
N HIS A 262 24.11 -7.89 -11.41
CA HIS A 262 23.68 -6.67 -12.12
C HIS A 262 22.97 -5.64 -11.25
N ASN A 263 22.93 -5.82 -9.94
CA ASN A 263 22.36 -4.88 -8.97
C ASN A 263 20.98 -4.34 -9.37
N ASN A 264 20.03 -5.23 -9.58
CA ASN A 264 18.65 -4.89 -9.98
C ASN A 264 18.60 -4.08 -11.29
N PHE A 265 19.20 -4.58 -12.34
CA PHE A 265 19.24 -3.99 -13.69
C PHE A 265 19.97 -2.64 -13.81
N GLN A 266 20.73 -2.23 -12.77
CA GLN A 266 21.51 -1.01 -12.81
C GLN A 266 22.80 -1.17 -13.61
N ASP A 267 23.33 -2.40 -13.72
CA ASP A 267 24.47 -2.76 -14.53
C ASP A 267 24.02 -3.63 -15.70
N ALA A 268 23.83 -2.99 -16.85
CA ALA A 268 23.34 -3.65 -18.05
C ALA A 268 24.33 -4.68 -18.64
N ASP A 269 25.65 -4.41 -18.54
CA ASP A 269 26.67 -5.33 -19.05
C ASP A 269 26.72 -6.61 -18.23
N LYS A 270 26.69 -6.52 -16.90
CA LYS A 270 26.64 -7.69 -16.02
C LYS A 270 25.35 -8.49 -16.19
N PHE A 271 24.21 -7.83 -16.42
CA PHE A 271 22.97 -8.51 -16.74
C PHE A 271 23.10 -9.39 -17.98
N LEU A 272 23.70 -8.86 -19.03
CA LEU A 272 23.89 -9.62 -20.27
C LEU A 272 24.94 -10.73 -20.11
N VAL A 273 26.01 -10.48 -19.35
CA VAL A 273 27.02 -11.52 -19.01
C VAL A 273 26.38 -12.65 -18.20
N ALA A 274 25.42 -12.35 -17.34
CA ALA A 274 24.64 -13.35 -16.59
C ALA A 274 23.67 -14.18 -17.47
N GLY A 275 23.59 -13.89 -18.78
CA GLY A 275 22.66 -14.54 -19.72
C GLY A 275 21.29 -13.85 -19.79
N GLY A 276 21.22 -12.61 -19.37
CA GLY A 276 19.98 -11.82 -19.41
C GLY A 276 19.46 -11.64 -20.84
N GLN A 277 18.14 -11.66 -20.97
CA GLN A 277 17.42 -11.60 -22.25
C GLN A 277 16.53 -10.38 -22.31
N ARG A 278 16.30 -9.87 -23.53
CA ARG A 278 15.35 -8.77 -23.75
C ARG A 278 13.91 -9.21 -23.52
N GLY A 279 13.05 -8.28 -23.15
CA GLY A 279 11.64 -8.53 -22.84
C GLY A 279 11.32 -8.24 -21.39
N ARG A 280 10.10 -8.57 -20.98
CA ARG A 280 9.71 -8.47 -19.57
C ARG A 280 10.52 -9.44 -18.73
N GLN A 281 10.92 -9.00 -17.55
CA GLN A 281 11.73 -9.78 -16.62
C GLN A 281 10.85 -10.39 -15.53
N TYR A 282 11.17 -11.61 -15.12
CA TYR A 282 10.48 -12.25 -13.99
C TYR A 282 10.80 -11.53 -12.68
N GLN A 283 12.07 -11.15 -12.51
CA GLN A 283 12.53 -10.39 -11.36
C GLN A 283 11.85 -9.03 -11.30
N VAL A 284 11.33 -8.68 -10.13
CA VAL A 284 10.68 -7.41 -9.86
C VAL A 284 11.56 -6.49 -9.02
N LEU A 285 11.36 -5.19 -9.13
CA LEU A 285 11.97 -4.20 -8.24
C LEU A 285 11.03 -3.93 -7.07
N VAL A 286 11.59 -4.03 -5.88
CA VAL A 286 10.92 -3.68 -4.63
C VAL A 286 11.28 -2.25 -4.21
N GLU A 287 10.99 -1.88 -2.96
CA GLU A 287 11.32 -0.55 -2.45
C GLU A 287 12.80 -0.22 -2.61
N GLY A 288 13.09 0.97 -3.12
CA GLY A 288 14.46 1.41 -3.37
C GLY A 288 14.56 2.54 -4.38
N THR A 289 15.81 2.95 -4.62
CA THR A 289 16.17 3.93 -5.65
C THR A 289 17.10 3.26 -6.65
N TYR A 290 16.68 3.22 -7.90
CA TYR A 290 17.36 2.48 -8.96
C TYR A 290 17.78 3.40 -10.09
N TYR A 291 19.07 3.46 -10.37
CA TYR A 291 19.66 4.21 -11.48
C TYR A 291 19.74 3.30 -12.71
N ILE A 292 18.64 3.16 -13.41
CA ILE A 292 18.52 2.28 -14.57
C ILE A 292 18.58 3.12 -15.85
N ASN A 293 19.40 2.68 -16.80
CA ASN A 293 19.43 3.24 -18.16
C ASN A 293 18.08 2.96 -18.86
N ARG A 294 17.31 4.01 -19.16
CA ARG A 294 15.98 3.85 -19.78
C ARG A 294 16.02 3.49 -21.27
N LEU A 295 17.17 3.62 -21.91
CA LEU A 295 17.36 3.04 -23.22
C LEU A 295 17.53 1.52 -23.14
N PHE A 296 18.14 1.03 -22.03
CA PHE A 296 18.31 -0.39 -21.75
C PHE A 296 17.04 -1.03 -21.22
N ALA A 297 16.43 -0.45 -20.20
CA ALA A 297 15.26 -1.02 -19.56
C ALA A 297 14.26 0.04 -19.09
N THR A 298 12.99 -0.26 -19.26
CA THR A 298 11.87 0.54 -18.70
C THR A 298 11.29 -0.15 -17.50
N VAL A 299 10.70 0.62 -16.59
CA VAL A 299 10.09 0.12 -15.36
C VAL A 299 8.66 0.63 -15.28
N GLU A 300 7.72 -0.30 -15.19
CA GLU A 300 6.32 -0.07 -14.97
C GLU A 300 6.00 -0.33 -13.49
N LEU A 301 5.33 0.59 -12.81
CA LEU A 301 4.92 0.41 -11.43
C LEU A 301 3.51 -0.18 -11.38
N ILE A 302 3.38 -1.31 -10.71
CA ILE A 302 2.10 -1.96 -10.47
C ILE A 302 1.89 -2.13 -8.95
N PRO A 303 0.65 -2.20 -8.47
CA PRO A 303 0.41 -2.45 -7.04
C PRO A 303 0.89 -3.84 -6.63
N LYS A 304 1.35 -3.97 -5.38
CA LYS A 304 1.63 -5.27 -4.77
C LYS A 304 0.36 -6.12 -4.71
N THR A 305 0.52 -7.42 -4.84
CA THR A 305 -0.57 -8.35 -4.60
C THR A 305 -0.84 -8.44 -3.10
N VAL A 306 -2.03 -8.03 -2.69
CA VAL A 306 -2.47 -8.11 -1.29
C VAL A 306 -3.36 -9.34 -1.15
N VAL A 307 -3.00 -10.22 -0.23
CA VAL A 307 -3.82 -11.34 0.22
C VAL A 307 -4.39 -10.96 1.57
N GLU A 308 -5.69 -10.76 1.64
CA GLU A 308 -6.36 -10.34 2.86
C GLU A 308 -6.54 -11.49 3.85
N VAL A 309 -6.70 -11.15 5.15
CA VAL A 309 -7.00 -12.12 6.19
C VAL A 309 -8.33 -12.81 5.89
N GLY A 310 -8.37 -14.13 6.02
CA GLY A 310 -9.54 -14.93 5.65
C GLY A 310 -9.56 -15.40 4.19
N THR A 311 -8.52 -15.07 3.42
CA THR A 311 -8.30 -15.57 2.06
C THR A 311 -6.88 -16.10 1.90
N VAL A 312 -6.68 -16.91 0.88
CA VAL A 312 -5.35 -17.31 0.40
C VAL A 312 -5.24 -17.02 -1.09
N GLY A 313 -4.03 -16.68 -1.53
CA GLY A 313 -3.73 -16.46 -2.94
C GLY A 313 -3.23 -17.75 -3.60
N VAL A 314 -3.98 -18.32 -4.51
CA VAL A 314 -3.50 -19.43 -5.34
C VAL A 314 -2.85 -18.88 -6.60
N VAL A 315 -1.57 -19.17 -6.78
CA VAL A 315 -0.80 -18.68 -7.91
C VAL A 315 -0.96 -19.63 -9.11
N VAL A 316 -1.36 -19.07 -10.24
CA VAL A 316 -1.33 -19.74 -11.54
C VAL A 316 -0.20 -19.11 -12.36
N SER A 317 0.93 -19.79 -12.45
CA SER A 317 2.10 -19.31 -13.18
C SER A 317 2.00 -19.64 -14.67
N TYR A 318 2.26 -18.66 -15.53
CA TYR A 318 2.31 -18.81 -16.99
C TYR A 318 3.73 -19.04 -17.49
N THR A 319 4.72 -18.92 -16.63
CA THR A 319 6.15 -18.94 -16.96
C THR A 319 6.90 -19.92 -16.04
N GLY A 320 8.11 -20.24 -16.42
CA GLY A 320 8.98 -21.17 -15.71
C GLY A 320 9.09 -22.53 -16.38
N GLU A 321 9.92 -23.39 -15.84
CA GLU A 321 10.07 -24.76 -16.29
C GLU A 321 8.78 -25.55 -16.14
N VAL A 322 8.59 -26.54 -17.00
CA VAL A 322 7.44 -27.45 -16.89
C VAL A 322 7.64 -28.30 -15.62
N GLY A 323 6.76 -28.09 -14.65
CA GLY A 323 6.79 -28.84 -13.39
C GLY A 323 6.25 -30.25 -13.55
N THR A 324 6.60 -31.11 -12.59
CA THR A 324 5.96 -32.41 -12.44
C THR A 324 4.63 -32.23 -11.75
N ASP A 325 3.59 -32.88 -12.31
CA ASP A 325 2.26 -32.87 -11.70
C ASP A 325 2.26 -33.63 -10.36
N ILE A 326 1.87 -32.95 -9.30
CA ILE A 326 1.78 -33.47 -7.93
C ILE A 326 0.32 -33.59 -7.46
N SER A 327 -0.66 -33.51 -8.35
CA SER A 327 -2.07 -33.52 -8.01
C SER A 327 -2.60 -34.86 -7.46
N GLY A 328 -1.79 -35.93 -7.53
CA GLY A 328 -2.14 -37.26 -7.05
C GLY A 328 -2.71 -38.16 -8.15
N GLN A 329 -3.38 -39.26 -7.73
CA GLN A 329 -3.85 -40.27 -8.70
C GLN A 329 -5.28 -40.07 -9.19
N GLU A 330 -6.12 -39.41 -8.37
CA GLU A 330 -7.56 -39.30 -8.66
C GLU A 330 -7.93 -38.26 -9.72
N TYR A 331 -7.18 -37.13 -9.75
CA TYR A 331 -7.45 -36.01 -10.64
C TYR A 331 -6.15 -35.49 -11.23
N ARG A 332 -5.68 -36.08 -12.30
CA ARG A 332 -4.47 -35.65 -13.02
C ARG A 332 -4.86 -34.69 -14.14
N HIS A 333 -4.63 -33.42 -13.94
CA HIS A 333 -4.76 -32.39 -14.98
C HIS A 333 -3.38 -31.87 -15.46
N GLY A 334 -2.28 -32.35 -14.86
CA GLY A 334 -0.91 -31.93 -15.22
C GLY A 334 -0.58 -30.50 -14.81
N GLU A 335 -1.39 -29.88 -13.97
CA GLU A 335 -1.31 -28.43 -13.72
C GLU A 335 -0.91 -28.09 -12.29
N LEU A 336 -1.05 -28.99 -11.31
CA LEU A 336 -0.61 -28.74 -9.94
C LEU A 336 0.85 -29.05 -9.81
N VAL A 337 1.65 -28.01 -9.54
CA VAL A 337 3.10 -28.06 -9.60
C VAL A 337 3.75 -27.43 -8.38
N ALA A 338 5.04 -27.67 -8.21
CA ALA A 338 5.82 -27.01 -7.17
C ALA A 338 5.94 -25.50 -7.45
N LYS A 339 6.13 -24.74 -6.39
CA LYS A 339 6.36 -23.30 -6.46
C LYS A 339 7.55 -22.97 -7.38
N GLY A 340 7.38 -21.99 -8.24
CA GLY A 340 8.40 -21.54 -9.18
C GLY A 340 8.33 -22.21 -10.55
N THR A 341 7.47 -23.22 -10.78
CA THR A 341 7.25 -23.86 -12.07
C THR A 341 5.94 -23.40 -12.70
N ARG A 342 5.78 -23.66 -14.00
CA ARG A 342 4.59 -23.30 -14.78
C ARG A 342 3.40 -24.16 -14.36
N GLY A 343 2.28 -23.56 -14.01
CA GLY A 343 1.07 -24.22 -13.58
C GLY A 343 0.49 -23.62 -12.30
N VAL A 344 -0.40 -24.34 -11.65
CA VAL A 344 -0.99 -23.98 -10.36
C VAL A 344 -0.05 -24.41 -9.24
N TRP A 345 0.40 -23.46 -8.44
CA TRP A 345 1.31 -23.79 -7.34
C TRP A 345 0.57 -24.50 -6.21
N SER A 346 1.15 -25.58 -5.74
CA SER A 346 0.60 -26.37 -4.62
C SER A 346 0.63 -25.64 -3.28
N GLU A 347 1.52 -24.66 -3.14
CA GLU A 347 1.62 -23.82 -1.95
C GLU A 347 0.93 -22.48 -2.19
N PRO A 348 -0.21 -22.20 -1.52
CA PRO A 348 -0.88 -20.92 -1.65
C PRO A 348 -0.13 -19.82 -0.90
N LEU A 349 -0.27 -18.58 -1.35
CA LEU A 349 0.20 -17.40 -0.62
C LEU A 349 -0.72 -17.15 0.56
N LEU A 350 -0.14 -17.08 1.75
CA LEU A 350 -0.84 -16.74 2.99
C LEU A 350 -1.17 -15.25 3.05
N PRO A 351 -2.02 -14.79 3.99
CA PRO A 351 -2.29 -13.37 4.15
C PRO A 351 -1.04 -12.52 4.28
N GLY A 352 -0.94 -11.48 3.47
CA GLY A 352 0.24 -10.62 3.40
C GLY A 352 0.30 -9.83 2.10
N LYS A 353 1.38 -9.04 1.95
CA LYS A 353 1.66 -8.27 0.74
C LYS A 353 2.83 -8.91 -0.01
N TYR A 354 2.65 -9.14 -1.28
CA TYR A 354 3.62 -9.85 -2.12
C TYR A 354 4.03 -9.01 -3.32
N ALA A 355 5.32 -8.95 -3.54
CA ALA A 355 5.91 -8.38 -4.76
C ALA A 355 5.78 -9.39 -5.90
N PHE A 356 4.57 -9.62 -6.38
CA PHE A 356 4.27 -10.60 -7.41
C PHE A 356 4.22 -9.97 -8.79
N ASN A 357 4.87 -10.60 -9.76
CA ASN A 357 4.83 -10.17 -11.15
C ASN A 357 3.53 -10.68 -11.82
N THR A 358 2.55 -9.80 -11.97
CA THR A 358 1.24 -10.15 -12.52
C THR A 358 1.28 -10.53 -14.02
N TYR A 359 2.38 -10.26 -14.71
CA TYR A 359 2.60 -10.73 -16.09
C TYR A 359 3.12 -12.17 -16.14
N ALA A 360 3.78 -12.61 -15.06
CA ALA A 360 4.28 -13.97 -14.95
C ALA A 360 3.19 -14.97 -14.57
N GLY A 361 2.11 -14.50 -13.96
CA GLY A 361 1.02 -15.34 -13.51
C GLY A 361 -0.14 -14.54 -12.95
N LYS A 362 -1.14 -15.25 -12.47
CA LYS A 362 -2.32 -14.69 -11.81
C LYS A 362 -2.42 -15.24 -10.40
N VAL A 363 -2.77 -14.40 -9.45
CA VAL A 363 -3.09 -14.82 -8.09
C VAL A 363 -4.61 -14.82 -7.94
N LEU A 364 -5.19 -15.98 -7.69
CA LEU A 364 -6.62 -16.16 -7.48
C LEU A 364 -6.89 -16.19 -5.98
N MET A 365 -7.74 -15.29 -5.50
CA MET A 365 -8.11 -15.22 -4.10
C MET A 365 -9.17 -16.26 -3.78
N VAL A 366 -8.88 -17.13 -2.82
CA VAL A 366 -9.77 -18.20 -2.35
C VAL A 366 -10.10 -17.92 -0.88
N PRO A 367 -11.38 -17.77 -0.53
CA PRO A 367 -11.78 -17.59 0.86
C PRO A 367 -11.47 -18.85 1.67
N THR A 368 -10.87 -18.68 2.82
CA THR A 368 -10.59 -19.73 3.80
C THR A 368 -11.44 -19.58 5.07
N THR A 369 -12.30 -18.58 5.10
CA THR A 369 -13.37 -18.47 6.09
C THR A 369 -14.61 -19.16 5.57
N ASN A 370 -15.56 -19.43 6.45
CA ASN A 370 -16.87 -19.92 6.03
C ASN A 370 -17.56 -18.84 5.19
N PHE A 371 -17.96 -19.18 4.00
CA PHE A 371 -18.76 -18.32 3.14
C PHE A 371 -20.10 -18.99 2.82
N ILE A 372 -21.12 -18.16 2.64
CA ILE A 372 -22.48 -18.61 2.43
C ILE A 372 -22.83 -18.40 0.96
N LEU A 373 -23.27 -19.46 0.31
CA LEU A 373 -23.88 -19.43 -1.02
C LEU A 373 -25.39 -19.39 -0.86
N LYS A 374 -26.05 -18.40 -1.46
CA LYS A 374 -27.49 -18.18 -1.34
C LYS A 374 -28.17 -18.46 -2.66
N TRP A 375 -29.10 -19.41 -2.66
CA TRP A 375 -30.08 -19.67 -3.74
C TRP A 375 -31.35 -18.89 -3.43
N THR A 376 -31.28 -17.56 -3.53
CA THR A 376 -32.41 -16.66 -3.23
C THR A 376 -32.46 -15.54 -4.25
N LYS A 377 -33.64 -15.05 -4.60
CA LYS A 377 -33.78 -13.91 -5.48
C LYS A 377 -33.37 -12.62 -4.80
N GLY A 378 -32.37 -11.90 -5.39
CA GLY A 378 -31.99 -10.55 -4.99
C GLY A 378 -31.09 -10.44 -3.77
N GLU A 379 -30.67 -11.53 -3.16
CA GLU A 379 -29.69 -11.54 -2.08
C GLU A 379 -28.38 -12.15 -2.58
N VAL A 380 -27.30 -11.38 -2.55
CA VAL A 380 -25.97 -11.82 -2.95
C VAL A 380 -25.07 -11.85 -1.72
N GLY A 381 -24.30 -12.91 -1.56
CA GLY A 381 -23.32 -13.04 -0.49
C GLY A 381 -22.17 -12.02 -0.63
N SER A 382 -21.41 -11.82 0.43
CA SER A 382 -20.32 -10.84 0.50
C SER A 382 -19.25 -11.04 -0.59
N HIS A 383 -19.04 -12.27 -1.05
CA HIS A 383 -18.04 -12.62 -2.06
C HIS A 383 -18.58 -12.63 -3.50
N LYS A 384 -19.88 -12.38 -3.71
CA LYS A 384 -20.54 -12.36 -5.02
C LYS A 384 -20.38 -13.64 -5.86
N PHE A 385 -20.14 -14.79 -5.20
CA PHE A 385 -20.04 -16.08 -5.89
C PHE A 385 -21.40 -16.66 -6.25
N ASP A 386 -22.46 -16.16 -5.62
CA ASP A 386 -23.85 -16.56 -5.73
C ASP A 386 -24.71 -15.60 -6.56
N GLU A 387 -24.08 -14.64 -7.26
CA GLU A 387 -24.77 -13.62 -8.05
C GLU A 387 -25.76 -14.19 -9.07
N ASN A 388 -25.44 -15.35 -9.65
CA ASN A 388 -26.24 -16.02 -10.67
C ASN A 388 -27.08 -17.16 -10.11
N LEU A 389 -27.05 -17.42 -8.80
CA LEU A 389 -27.88 -18.45 -8.19
C LEU A 389 -29.32 -17.97 -8.01
N THR A 390 -30.25 -18.87 -8.24
CA THR A 390 -31.67 -18.59 -8.07
C THR A 390 -32.30 -19.68 -7.22
N GLU A 391 -33.47 -19.41 -6.64
CA GLU A 391 -34.22 -20.39 -5.88
C GLU A 391 -34.39 -21.69 -6.64
N VAL A 392 -34.24 -22.81 -5.96
CA VAL A 392 -34.42 -24.13 -6.59
C VAL A 392 -35.89 -24.40 -6.80
N SER A 393 -36.35 -24.39 -8.04
CA SER A 393 -37.68 -24.86 -8.41
C SER A 393 -37.69 -26.37 -8.41
N LEU A 394 -38.61 -26.96 -7.69
CA LEU A 394 -38.77 -28.42 -7.57
C LEU A 394 -40.25 -28.84 -7.69
N ILE A 395 -40.48 -30.10 -8.01
CA ILE A 395 -41.82 -30.68 -8.06
C ILE A 395 -41.96 -31.63 -6.88
N THR A 396 -42.98 -31.43 -6.06
CA THR A 396 -43.27 -32.28 -4.91
C THR A 396 -44.03 -33.54 -5.33
N LYS A 397 -44.08 -34.54 -4.41
CA LYS A 397 -44.83 -35.80 -4.63
C LYS A 397 -46.30 -35.56 -4.91
N ASP A 398 -46.88 -34.51 -4.38
CA ASP A 398 -48.27 -34.06 -4.55
C ASP A 398 -48.43 -33.03 -5.69
N ALA A 399 -47.45 -32.96 -6.61
CA ALA A 399 -47.44 -32.16 -7.83
C ALA A 399 -47.52 -30.65 -7.64
N PHE A 400 -47.08 -30.09 -6.51
CA PHE A 400 -46.86 -28.68 -6.36
C PHE A 400 -45.46 -28.31 -6.88
N GLU A 401 -45.31 -27.07 -7.38
CA GLU A 401 -44.04 -26.52 -7.88
C GLU A 401 -43.58 -25.35 -7.00
N PRO A 402 -43.10 -25.65 -5.79
CA PRO A 402 -42.52 -24.59 -4.96
C PRO A 402 -41.11 -24.18 -5.43
N SER A 403 -40.78 -22.90 -5.21
CA SER A 403 -39.44 -22.41 -5.22
C SER A 403 -38.86 -22.53 -3.81
N LEU A 404 -37.72 -23.21 -3.68
CA LEU A 404 -37.07 -23.46 -2.40
C LEU A 404 -35.85 -22.57 -2.27
N PRO A 405 -35.90 -21.56 -1.41
CA PRO A 405 -34.70 -20.76 -1.08
C PRO A 405 -33.77 -21.59 -0.19
N LEU A 406 -32.47 -21.57 -0.54
CA LEU A 406 -31.44 -22.33 0.15
C LEU A 406 -30.28 -21.46 0.48
N SER A 407 -29.56 -21.79 1.55
CA SER A 407 -28.25 -21.24 1.87
C SER A 407 -27.34 -22.41 2.26
N VAL A 408 -26.17 -22.45 1.65
CA VAL A 408 -25.17 -23.49 1.91
C VAL A 408 -23.91 -22.84 2.43
N VAL A 409 -23.48 -23.21 3.61
CA VAL A 409 -22.25 -22.72 4.24
C VAL A 409 -21.11 -23.64 3.86
N VAL A 410 -20.13 -23.08 3.18
CA VAL A 410 -18.98 -23.80 2.65
C VAL A 410 -17.70 -23.27 3.26
N HIS A 411 -16.78 -24.16 3.53
CA HIS A 411 -15.42 -23.85 3.94
C HIS A 411 -14.42 -24.47 2.98
N ILE A 412 -13.32 -23.75 2.70
CA ILE A 412 -12.20 -24.25 1.90
C ILE A 412 -10.95 -24.22 2.78
N ASP A 413 -10.41 -25.38 3.09
CA ASP A 413 -9.11 -25.46 3.77
C ASP A 413 -8.04 -24.83 2.87
N TYR A 414 -7.23 -23.95 3.44
CA TYR A 414 -6.18 -23.25 2.71
C TYR A 414 -5.22 -24.19 1.96
N ARG A 415 -4.99 -25.40 2.50
CA ARG A 415 -4.14 -26.43 1.87
C ARG A 415 -4.79 -27.04 0.64
N LYS A 416 -6.12 -27.07 0.62
CA LYS A 416 -6.91 -27.63 -0.50
C LYS A 416 -7.24 -26.59 -1.56
N ALA A 417 -7.05 -25.29 -1.26
CA ALA A 417 -7.34 -24.20 -2.18
C ALA A 417 -6.65 -24.35 -3.56
N PRO A 418 -5.38 -24.74 -3.68
CA PRO A 418 -4.74 -25.00 -4.96
C PRO A 418 -5.41 -26.12 -5.77
N LEU A 419 -5.86 -27.19 -5.12
CA LEU A 419 -6.57 -28.30 -5.76
C LEU A 419 -7.94 -27.86 -6.31
N VAL A 420 -8.62 -26.98 -5.57
CA VAL A 420 -9.89 -26.39 -6.02
C VAL A 420 -9.68 -25.55 -7.27
N ILE A 421 -8.67 -24.68 -7.27
CA ILE A 421 -8.36 -23.85 -8.43
C ILE A 421 -7.89 -24.69 -9.62
N GLN A 422 -7.03 -25.66 -9.41
CA GLN A 422 -6.56 -26.56 -10.44
C GLN A 422 -7.74 -27.28 -11.12
N ARG A 423 -8.71 -27.75 -10.35
CA ARG A 423 -9.83 -28.52 -10.85
C ARG A 423 -10.91 -27.68 -11.55
N PHE A 424 -11.19 -26.49 -11.03
CA PHE A 424 -12.31 -25.66 -11.46
C PHE A 424 -11.89 -24.33 -12.13
N GLY A 425 -10.64 -23.94 -11.98
CA GLY A 425 -10.08 -22.71 -12.52
C GLY A 425 -10.45 -21.45 -11.74
N ASP A 426 -11.63 -21.40 -11.14
CA ASP A 426 -12.13 -20.28 -10.34
C ASP A 426 -13.27 -20.73 -9.41
N ILE A 427 -13.42 -20.06 -8.28
CA ILE A 427 -14.49 -20.34 -7.30
C ILE A 427 -15.87 -20.06 -7.91
N LYS A 428 -16.03 -19.00 -8.69
CA LYS A 428 -17.29 -18.70 -9.36
C LYS A 428 -17.71 -19.81 -10.31
N LYS A 429 -16.79 -20.36 -11.08
CA LYS A 429 -17.03 -21.51 -11.96
C LYS A 429 -17.38 -22.77 -11.18
N LEU A 430 -16.68 -23.03 -10.07
CA LEU A 430 -17.01 -24.12 -9.18
C LEU A 430 -18.48 -24.03 -8.74
N VAL A 431 -18.91 -22.85 -8.28
CA VAL A 431 -20.26 -22.62 -7.80
C VAL A 431 -21.29 -22.82 -8.92
N GLU A 432 -21.13 -22.14 -10.04
CA GLU A 432 -22.08 -22.13 -11.15
C GLU A 432 -22.16 -23.47 -11.92
N GLN A 433 -21.00 -24.10 -12.16
CA GLN A 433 -20.92 -25.26 -13.05
C GLN A 433 -21.03 -26.59 -12.29
N THR A 434 -20.74 -26.57 -10.99
CA THR A 434 -20.69 -27.83 -10.21
C THR A 434 -21.63 -27.81 -9.03
N LEU A 435 -21.55 -26.81 -8.15
CA LEU A 435 -22.35 -26.79 -6.93
C LEU A 435 -23.82 -26.52 -7.21
N ASP A 436 -24.15 -25.56 -8.07
CA ASP A 436 -25.52 -25.23 -8.40
C ASP A 436 -26.27 -26.43 -9.01
N PRO A 437 -25.78 -27.07 -10.09
CA PRO A 437 -26.45 -28.27 -10.63
C PRO A 437 -26.56 -29.41 -9.61
N MET A 438 -25.53 -29.61 -8.78
CA MET A 438 -25.52 -30.69 -7.79
C MET A 438 -26.54 -30.44 -6.68
N VAL A 439 -26.56 -29.24 -6.10
CA VAL A 439 -27.51 -28.83 -5.06
C VAL A 439 -28.94 -28.86 -5.61
N SER A 440 -29.13 -28.28 -6.78
CA SER A 440 -30.45 -28.26 -7.45
C SER A 440 -30.97 -29.65 -7.74
N ALA A 441 -30.15 -30.57 -8.27
CA ALA A 441 -30.52 -31.93 -8.52
C ALA A 441 -30.87 -32.69 -7.23
N TYR A 442 -30.08 -32.48 -6.18
CA TYR A 442 -30.35 -33.10 -4.88
C TYR A 442 -31.71 -32.68 -4.32
N PHE A 443 -32.00 -31.38 -4.27
CA PHE A 443 -33.27 -30.91 -3.73
C PHE A 443 -34.48 -31.24 -4.63
N LYS A 444 -34.30 -31.31 -5.95
CA LYS A 444 -35.34 -31.85 -6.86
C LYS A 444 -35.68 -33.30 -6.53
N ASN A 445 -34.68 -34.13 -6.24
CA ASN A 445 -34.93 -35.53 -5.82
C ASN A 445 -35.63 -35.60 -4.45
N VAL A 446 -35.22 -34.75 -3.49
CA VAL A 446 -35.89 -34.63 -2.18
C VAL A 446 -37.36 -34.23 -2.38
N GLY A 447 -37.64 -33.27 -3.26
CA GLY A 447 -38.97 -32.80 -3.59
C GLY A 447 -39.87 -33.94 -4.10
N GLN A 448 -39.36 -34.75 -5.02
CA GLN A 448 -40.12 -35.89 -5.59
C GLN A 448 -40.52 -36.97 -4.56
N THR A 449 -39.78 -37.05 -3.45
CA THR A 449 -40.08 -38.06 -2.40
C THR A 449 -40.98 -37.53 -1.27
N ARG A 450 -41.22 -36.24 -1.19
CA ARG A 450 -41.93 -35.55 -0.09
C ARG A 450 -43.12 -34.75 -0.63
N THR A 451 -44.18 -34.66 0.16
CA THR A 451 -45.27 -33.71 -0.09
C THR A 451 -44.88 -32.31 0.30
N LEU A 452 -45.58 -31.28 -0.19
CA LEU A 452 -45.32 -29.88 0.18
C LEU A 452 -45.43 -29.68 1.68
N ILE A 453 -46.40 -30.29 2.32
CA ILE A 453 -46.57 -30.21 3.79
C ILE A 453 -45.39 -30.84 4.52
N GLN A 454 -44.91 -32.00 4.07
CA GLN A 454 -43.71 -32.63 4.65
C GLN A 454 -42.46 -31.81 4.46
N LEU A 455 -42.29 -31.11 3.31
CA LEU A 455 -41.16 -30.20 3.12
C LEU A 455 -41.15 -29.05 4.13
N ILE A 456 -42.32 -28.63 4.59
CA ILE A 456 -42.47 -27.54 5.56
C ILE A 456 -42.31 -28.04 7.00
N GLN A 457 -42.95 -29.15 7.34
CA GLN A 457 -42.97 -29.69 8.72
C GLN A 457 -41.67 -30.39 9.09
N ASP A 458 -41.12 -31.22 8.16
CA ASP A 458 -39.90 -32.00 8.39
C ASP A 458 -38.63 -31.23 7.99
N ARG A 459 -38.70 -29.90 7.87
CA ARG A 459 -37.59 -29.04 7.38
C ARG A 459 -36.27 -29.33 8.05
N SER A 460 -36.24 -29.42 9.38
CA SER A 460 -35.03 -29.70 10.16
C SER A 460 -34.44 -31.08 9.87
N ALA A 461 -35.31 -32.12 9.75
CA ALA A 461 -34.86 -33.48 9.40
C ALA A 461 -34.29 -33.54 7.96
N ILE A 462 -34.94 -32.84 7.01
CA ILE A 462 -34.43 -32.71 5.64
C ILE A 462 -33.11 -31.97 5.60
N GLN A 463 -32.96 -30.91 6.37
CA GLN A 463 -31.76 -30.14 6.49
C GLN A 463 -30.59 -31.00 7.01
N GLU A 464 -30.80 -31.75 8.08
CA GLU A 464 -29.80 -32.66 8.64
C GLU A 464 -29.44 -33.78 7.64
N GLN A 465 -30.43 -34.43 7.05
CA GLN A 465 -30.22 -35.47 6.03
C GLN A 465 -29.44 -34.92 4.83
N SER A 466 -29.78 -33.74 4.33
CA SER A 466 -29.11 -33.11 3.21
C SER A 466 -27.66 -32.75 3.57
N GLY A 467 -27.42 -32.27 4.79
CA GLY A 467 -26.08 -32.01 5.29
C GLY A 467 -25.19 -33.24 5.26
N VAL A 468 -25.67 -34.37 5.75
CA VAL A 468 -24.93 -35.65 5.75
C VAL A 468 -24.65 -36.13 4.33
N GLN A 469 -25.66 -36.21 3.48
CA GLN A 469 -25.52 -36.78 2.12
C GLN A 469 -24.70 -35.87 1.19
N MET A 470 -24.82 -34.57 1.30
CA MET A 470 -24.06 -33.63 0.49
C MET A 470 -22.62 -33.50 0.95
N LYS A 471 -22.32 -33.71 2.24
CA LYS A 471 -20.98 -33.60 2.81
C LYS A 471 -19.97 -34.48 2.09
N GLU A 472 -20.31 -35.69 1.76
CA GLU A 472 -19.44 -36.61 1.03
C GLU A 472 -19.11 -36.07 -0.37
N LYS A 473 -20.10 -35.53 -1.09
CA LYS A 473 -19.92 -34.94 -2.41
C LYS A 473 -19.02 -33.67 -2.35
N PHE A 474 -19.24 -32.82 -1.36
CA PHE A 474 -18.41 -31.64 -1.16
C PHE A 474 -16.96 -32.02 -0.87
N THR A 475 -16.74 -33.06 -0.04
CA THR A 475 -15.40 -33.56 0.28
C THR A 475 -14.67 -34.07 -0.97
N GLN A 476 -15.37 -34.73 -1.91
CA GLN A 476 -14.81 -35.15 -3.20
C GLN A 476 -14.33 -33.96 -4.06
N TYR A 477 -14.87 -32.75 -3.84
CA TYR A 477 -14.49 -31.52 -4.52
C TYR A 477 -13.47 -30.69 -3.73
N ASN A 478 -12.88 -31.25 -2.67
CA ASN A 478 -11.97 -30.56 -1.74
C ASN A 478 -12.62 -29.40 -0.97
N LEU A 479 -13.94 -29.48 -0.79
CA LEU A 479 -14.73 -28.51 -0.03
C LEU A 479 -15.21 -29.13 1.27
N GLU A 480 -15.46 -28.33 2.26
CA GLU A 480 -16.05 -28.72 3.53
C GLU A 480 -17.43 -28.10 3.66
N LEU A 481 -18.46 -28.94 3.60
CA LEU A 481 -19.83 -28.52 3.86
C LEU A 481 -19.99 -28.35 5.37
N GLN A 482 -20.23 -27.13 5.81
CA GLN A 482 -20.48 -26.81 7.22
C GLN A 482 -21.96 -27.00 7.55
N GLU A 483 -22.83 -26.35 6.80
CA GLU A 483 -24.27 -26.38 7.06
C GLU A 483 -25.07 -26.15 5.77
N VAL A 484 -26.25 -26.74 5.74
CA VAL A 484 -27.28 -26.51 4.71
C VAL A 484 -28.49 -25.91 5.40
N LEU A 485 -28.89 -24.73 5.00
CA LEU A 485 -30.02 -24.00 5.55
C LEU A 485 -31.15 -23.98 4.48
N ILE A 486 -32.32 -24.43 4.86
CA ILE A 486 -33.48 -24.49 3.96
C ILE A 486 -34.45 -23.36 4.37
N GLY A 487 -34.80 -22.49 3.46
CA GLY A 487 -35.85 -21.48 3.67
C GLY A 487 -37.26 -22.06 3.55
N THR A 488 -38.25 -21.22 3.74
CA THR A 488 -39.64 -21.59 3.56
C THR A 488 -39.94 -21.65 2.06
N PRO A 489 -40.52 -22.76 1.57
CA PRO A 489 -40.94 -22.85 0.16
C PRO A 489 -41.94 -21.74 -0.19
N THR A 490 -41.76 -21.13 -1.36
CA THR A 490 -42.59 -20.03 -1.87
C THR A 490 -43.20 -20.42 -3.21
N SER A 491 -44.28 -19.77 -3.62
CA SER A 491 -44.75 -19.90 -4.99
C SER A 491 -44.01 -18.92 -5.91
N GLY A 492 -43.87 -19.28 -7.17
CA GLY A 492 -43.20 -18.39 -8.15
C GLY A 492 -43.96 -17.06 -8.41
N ALA A 493 -45.18 -16.90 -7.88
CA ALA A 493 -45.97 -15.69 -7.98
C ALA A 493 -46.51 -15.26 -6.60
N PRO A 494 -46.56 -13.97 -6.28
CA PRO A 494 -47.13 -13.46 -5.04
C PRO A 494 -48.62 -13.86 -4.88
N GLY A 495 -49.00 -14.40 -3.72
CA GLY A 495 -50.38 -14.84 -3.48
C GLY A 495 -50.76 -16.17 -4.11
N GLY A 496 -49.79 -16.99 -4.52
CA GLY A 496 -50.02 -18.31 -5.11
C GLY A 496 -50.63 -19.34 -4.15
N GLN A 497 -50.92 -20.50 -4.70
CA GLN A 497 -51.58 -21.58 -3.93
C GLN A 497 -50.78 -22.03 -2.70
N ILE A 498 -49.46 -21.91 -2.75
CA ILE A 498 -48.56 -22.33 -1.67
C ILE A 498 -48.72 -21.40 -0.45
N GLU A 499 -48.79 -20.10 -0.65
CA GLU A 499 -49.02 -19.12 0.42
C GLU A 499 -50.40 -19.32 1.05
N GLN A 500 -51.42 -19.62 0.25
CA GLN A 500 -52.76 -19.94 0.78
C GLN A 500 -52.76 -21.21 1.64
N ILE A 501 -52.04 -22.26 1.21
CA ILE A 501 -51.88 -23.50 1.98
C ILE A 501 -51.10 -23.21 3.26
N LEU A 502 -50.05 -22.38 3.23
CA LEU A 502 -49.31 -22.00 4.42
C LEU A 502 -50.19 -21.25 5.43
N VAL A 503 -51.05 -20.34 4.95
CA VAL A 503 -52.03 -19.66 5.81
C VAL A 503 -53.00 -20.62 6.42
N GLN A 504 -53.55 -21.57 5.64
CA GLN A 504 -54.44 -22.60 6.15
C GLN A 504 -53.77 -23.54 7.16
N LEU A 505 -52.51 -23.95 6.90
CA LEU A 505 -51.74 -24.76 7.86
C LEU A 505 -51.47 -24.01 9.17
N ARG A 506 -51.12 -22.75 9.11
CA ARG A 506 -50.94 -21.89 10.32
C ARG A 506 -52.26 -21.79 11.08
N SER A 507 -53.36 -21.53 10.38
CA SER A 507 -54.68 -21.43 11.01
C SER A 507 -55.09 -22.75 11.68
N ARG A 508 -54.82 -23.90 11.03
CA ARG A 508 -55.07 -25.22 11.60
C ARG A 508 -54.18 -25.51 12.78
N GLN A 509 -52.89 -25.19 12.71
CA GLN A 509 -51.94 -25.39 13.80
C GLN A 509 -52.30 -24.53 15.02
N ILE A 510 -52.70 -23.29 14.78
CA ILE A 510 -53.20 -22.40 15.83
C ILE A 510 -54.48 -22.96 16.45
N ALA A 511 -55.39 -23.51 15.62
CA ALA A 511 -56.63 -24.15 16.12
C ALA A 511 -56.32 -25.40 16.95
N ASP A 512 -55.39 -26.25 16.48
CA ASP A 512 -54.94 -27.45 17.21
C ASP A 512 -54.28 -27.10 18.55
N GLU A 513 -53.39 -26.08 18.57
CA GLU A 513 -52.79 -25.56 19.81
C GLU A 513 -53.85 -24.94 20.77
N GLN A 514 -54.85 -24.24 20.22
CA GLN A 514 -55.98 -23.74 21.02
C GLN A 514 -56.78 -24.88 21.62
N VAL A 515 -57.12 -25.92 20.87
CA VAL A 515 -57.81 -27.10 21.36
C VAL A 515 -57.01 -27.78 22.48
N GLU A 516 -55.69 -27.96 22.28
CA GLU A 516 -54.85 -28.55 23.32
C GLU A 516 -54.76 -27.64 24.56
N THR A 517 -54.63 -26.31 24.33
CA THR A 517 -54.64 -25.33 25.43
C THR A 517 -55.93 -25.33 26.21
N TYR A 518 -57.09 -25.38 25.49
CA TYR A 518 -58.39 -25.50 26.17
C TYR A 518 -58.51 -26.84 26.87
N GLY A 519 -58.01 -27.94 26.29
CA GLY A 519 -57.95 -29.23 26.96
C GLY A 519 -57.14 -29.22 28.24
N ARG A 520 -55.97 -28.59 28.22
CA ARG A 520 -55.10 -28.39 29.39
C ARG A 520 -55.78 -27.49 30.41
N GLN A 521 -56.43 -26.40 29.99
CA GLN A 521 -57.18 -25.50 30.87
C GLN A 521 -58.39 -26.23 31.52
N GLN A 522 -59.13 -27.04 30.72
CA GLN A 522 -60.22 -27.82 31.23
C GLN A 522 -59.74 -28.84 32.27
N SER A 523 -58.65 -29.56 31.96
CA SER A 523 -58.07 -30.54 32.89
C SER A 523 -57.54 -29.87 34.17
N ALA A 524 -56.93 -28.66 34.02
CA ALA A 524 -56.48 -27.84 35.17
C ALA A 524 -57.67 -27.39 36.01
N ALA A 525 -58.78 -26.92 35.38
CA ALA A 525 -59.98 -26.47 36.07
C ALA A 525 -60.69 -27.63 36.82
N VAL A 526 -60.70 -28.84 36.22
CA VAL A 526 -61.22 -30.04 36.87
C VAL A 526 -60.38 -30.39 38.09
N LYS A 527 -59.02 -30.38 37.96
CA LYS A 527 -58.14 -30.67 39.07
C LYS A 527 -58.22 -29.58 40.18
N GLU A 528 -58.38 -28.33 39.79
CA GLU A 528 -58.59 -27.26 40.74
C GLU A 528 -59.90 -27.39 41.52
N ARG A 529 -60.93 -27.82 40.79
CA ARG A 529 -62.23 -28.11 41.48
C ARG A 529 -62.10 -29.31 42.43
N GLU A 530 -61.45 -30.41 42.01
CA GLU A 530 -61.17 -31.56 42.88
C GLU A 530 -60.32 -31.16 44.09
N LEU A 531 -59.28 -30.29 43.87
CA LEU A 531 -58.47 -29.77 44.96
C LEU A 531 -59.29 -28.95 45.93
N ARG A 532 -60.14 -28.01 45.42
CA ARG A 532 -61.05 -27.21 46.29
C ARG A 532 -62.06 -28.07 47.04
N GLU A 533 -62.60 -29.11 46.41
CA GLU A 533 -63.48 -30.07 47.07
C GLU A 533 -62.73 -30.89 48.14
N ALA A 534 -61.47 -31.30 47.82
CA ALA A 534 -60.63 -32.00 48.79
C ALA A 534 -60.24 -31.08 49.96
N GLU A 535 -59.89 -29.81 49.68
CA GLU A 535 -59.61 -28.81 50.69
C GLU A 535 -60.82 -28.46 51.55
N ALA A 536 -62.03 -28.39 50.92
CA ALA A 536 -63.26 -28.17 51.66
C ALA A 536 -63.58 -29.35 52.58
N ARG A 537 -63.41 -30.60 52.10
CA ARG A 537 -63.55 -31.80 52.94
C ARG A 537 -62.50 -31.89 54.01
N ALA A 538 -61.25 -31.54 53.74
CA ALA A 538 -60.18 -31.49 54.74
C ALA A 538 -60.46 -30.42 55.83
N LYS A 539 -60.92 -29.23 55.40
CA LYS A 539 -61.32 -28.18 56.32
C LYS A 539 -62.49 -28.58 57.17
N GLN A 540 -63.47 -29.29 56.63
CA GLN A 540 -64.63 -29.79 57.38
C GLN A 540 -64.21 -30.90 58.35
N GLN A 541 -63.26 -31.75 57.97
CA GLN A 541 -62.70 -32.78 58.84
C GLN A 541 -61.78 -32.23 59.91
N THR A 542 -61.00 -31.18 59.59
CA THR A 542 -60.22 -30.46 60.62
C THR A 542 -61.11 -29.74 61.63
N LEU A 543 -62.18 -29.11 61.14
CA LEU A 543 -63.17 -28.47 62.07
C LEU A 543 -63.86 -29.46 63.03
N LEU A 544 -64.16 -30.67 62.53
CA LEU A 544 -64.69 -31.75 63.32
C LEU A 544 -63.68 -32.33 64.33
N THR A 545 -62.41 -32.41 63.88
CA THR A 545 -61.30 -32.90 64.71
C THR A 545 -60.86 -31.83 65.75
N GLU A 546 -60.81 -30.56 65.32
CA GLU A 546 -60.53 -29.45 66.27
C GLU A 546 -61.57 -29.27 67.36
N SER A 547 -62.86 -29.47 67.02
CA SER A 547 -63.92 -29.43 68.01
C SER A 547 -63.86 -30.58 69.04
N ALA A 548 -63.35 -31.76 68.62
CA ALA A 548 -63.15 -32.92 69.50
C ALA A 548 -61.89 -32.83 70.37
N ILE A 549 -60.81 -32.24 69.76
CA ILE A 549 -59.54 -32.07 70.47
C ILE A 549 -59.55 -30.79 71.37
N GLY A 550 -60.34 -29.80 70.98
CA GLY A 550 -60.45 -28.53 71.69
C GLY A 550 -60.92 -28.68 73.17
N ILE A 551 -61.62 -29.72 73.51
CA ILE A 551 -62.11 -30.01 74.87
C ILE A 551 -61.02 -30.68 75.72
N GLU A 552 -60.10 -31.45 75.11
CA GLU A 552 -59.09 -32.20 75.89
C GLU A 552 -57.79 -31.43 76.06
N VAL A 553 -57.47 -30.49 75.15
CA VAL A 553 -56.19 -29.71 75.16
C VAL A 553 -56.30 -28.47 76.10
N GLN A 554 -57.49 -27.94 76.30
CA GLN A 554 -57.66 -26.76 77.16
C GLN A 554 -57.37 -27.01 78.66
N SER A 555 -57.39 -28.27 79.11
CA SER A 555 -57.03 -28.65 80.47
C SER A 555 -55.52 -28.79 80.73
N ASN A 556 -54.78 -29.12 79.67
CA ASN A 556 -53.33 -29.39 79.80
C ASN A 556 -52.41 -28.22 79.32
N GLN A 557 -52.95 -27.31 78.50
CA GLN A 557 -52.17 -26.17 78.02
C GLN A 557 -51.88 -25.04 78.97
N GLY A 558 -52.70 -24.93 80.05
CA GLY A 558 -52.50 -23.84 81.04
C GLY A 558 -51.18 -23.92 81.83
N LYS A 559 -50.52 -25.08 81.85
CA LYS A 559 -49.26 -25.26 82.58
C LYS A 559 -48.00 -25.30 81.69
N ALA A 560 -48.18 -25.60 80.41
CA ALA A 560 -47.03 -25.67 79.53
C ALA A 560 -46.76 -24.34 78.84
N GLU A 561 -47.75 -23.49 78.61
CA GLU A 561 -47.57 -22.21 77.96
C GLU A 561 -46.81 -21.16 78.79
N TYR A 562 -46.93 -21.24 80.12
CA TYR A 562 -46.17 -20.32 80.93
C TYR A 562 -44.64 -20.51 80.93
N ALA A 563 -44.18 -21.73 80.72
CA ALA A 563 -42.75 -22.04 80.63
C ALA A 563 -42.19 -21.86 79.20
N LYS A 564 -43.03 -22.03 78.13
CA LYS A 564 -42.61 -21.85 76.77
C LYS A 564 -42.54 -20.41 76.29
N ALA A 565 -43.46 -19.58 76.83
CA ALA A 565 -43.50 -18.15 76.52
C ALA A 565 -42.23 -17.40 76.97
N GLN A 566 -41.63 -17.84 78.11
CA GLN A 566 -40.36 -17.26 78.54
C GLN A 566 -39.16 -17.60 77.72
N GLN A 567 -39.10 -18.81 77.10
CA GLN A 567 -38.01 -19.23 76.24
C GLN A 567 -38.16 -18.68 74.85
N GLN A 568 -39.37 -18.59 74.32
CA GLN A 568 -39.60 -18.04 72.97
C GLN A 568 -39.38 -16.52 72.90
N ALA A 569 -39.74 -15.79 73.94
CA ALA A 569 -39.46 -14.34 74.00
C ALA A 569 -37.97 -14.03 73.97
N ALA A 570 -37.13 -14.84 74.62
CA ALA A 570 -35.69 -14.68 74.61
C ALA A 570 -35.05 -15.08 73.18
N GLN A 571 -35.64 -16.08 72.54
CA GLN A 571 -35.17 -16.52 71.18
C GLN A 571 -35.60 -15.53 70.10
N ILE A 572 -36.80 -15.00 70.16
CA ILE A 572 -37.29 -14.02 69.19
C ILE A 572 -36.54 -12.68 69.37
N GLN A 573 -36.18 -12.28 70.57
CA GLN A 573 -35.35 -11.09 70.76
C GLN A 573 -33.92 -11.24 70.19
N THR A 574 -33.34 -12.40 70.32
CA THR A 574 -31.97 -12.64 69.75
C THR A 574 -31.97 -12.82 68.23
N LEU A 575 -32.99 -13.47 67.64
CA LEU A 575 -33.17 -13.59 66.23
C LEU A 575 -33.54 -12.29 65.52
N ALA A 576 -34.49 -11.54 66.14
CA ALA A 576 -34.88 -10.22 65.62
C ALA A 576 -33.74 -9.20 65.72
N GLY A 577 -32.93 -9.29 66.78
CA GLY A 577 -31.72 -8.46 66.89
C GLY A 577 -30.68 -8.79 65.83
N ALA A 578 -30.47 -10.10 65.53
CA ALA A 578 -29.53 -10.55 64.54
C ALA A 578 -29.99 -10.26 63.09
N GLU A 579 -31.31 -10.41 62.79
CA GLU A 579 -31.89 -10.04 61.51
C GLU A 579 -31.89 -8.52 61.27
N ALA A 580 -32.21 -7.74 62.27
CA ALA A 580 -32.17 -6.28 62.22
C ALA A 580 -30.74 -5.79 61.96
N GLU A 581 -29.74 -6.42 62.63
CA GLU A 581 -28.33 -6.10 62.41
C GLU A 581 -27.84 -6.52 61.02
N LYS A 582 -28.25 -7.68 60.52
CA LYS A 582 -27.95 -8.16 59.16
C LYS A 582 -28.56 -7.24 58.09
N VAL A 583 -29.84 -6.87 58.27
CA VAL A 583 -30.51 -5.95 57.31
C VAL A 583 -29.88 -4.56 57.37
N ARG A 584 -29.48 -4.08 58.57
CA ARG A 584 -28.80 -2.80 58.73
C ARG A 584 -27.42 -2.82 58.03
N LEU A 585 -26.63 -3.89 58.25
CA LEU A 585 -25.29 -4.05 57.62
C LEU A 585 -25.40 -4.22 56.10
N MET A 586 -26.39 -4.98 55.60
CA MET A 586 -26.63 -5.10 54.17
C MET A 586 -27.09 -3.76 53.58
N GLY A 587 -28.01 -3.05 54.26
CA GLY A 587 -28.45 -1.73 53.80
C GLY A 587 -27.33 -0.69 53.80
N GLU A 588 -26.47 -0.71 54.83
CA GLU A 588 -25.28 0.15 54.89
C GLU A 588 -24.26 -0.22 53.80
N GLY A 589 -24.10 -1.53 53.52
CA GLY A 589 -23.23 -2.03 52.46
C GLY A 589 -23.73 -1.63 51.07
N GLU A 590 -25.03 -1.80 50.82
CA GLU A 590 -25.65 -1.36 49.57
C GLU A 590 -25.66 0.15 49.39
N ALA A 591 -25.97 0.89 50.46
CA ALA A 591 -25.92 2.34 50.44
C ALA A 591 -24.51 2.87 50.17
N LYS A 592 -23.47 2.24 50.77
CA LYS A 592 -22.08 2.56 50.48
C LYS A 592 -21.70 2.21 49.01
N ARG A 593 -22.14 1.05 48.54
CA ARG A 593 -21.89 0.64 47.18
C ARG A 593 -22.53 1.58 46.15
N ILE A 594 -23.80 1.94 46.37
CA ILE A 594 -24.52 2.87 45.49
C ILE A 594 -23.87 4.27 45.56
N LYS A 595 -23.48 4.71 46.77
CA LYS A 595 -22.82 6.01 46.95
C LYS A 595 -21.47 6.05 46.21
N VAL A 596 -20.63 5.01 46.38
CA VAL A 596 -19.33 4.91 45.67
C VAL A 596 -19.49 4.79 44.16
N MET A 597 -20.52 4.02 43.73
CA MET A 597 -20.82 3.94 42.27
C MET A 597 -21.32 5.29 41.73
N ALA A 598 -22.18 5.97 42.45
CA ALA A 598 -22.68 7.29 42.07
C ALA A 598 -21.56 8.35 42.06
N GLU A 599 -20.71 8.33 43.09
CA GLU A 599 -19.53 9.21 43.13
C GLU A 599 -18.56 8.93 42.01
N ALA A 600 -18.27 7.64 41.70
CA ALA A 600 -17.41 7.25 40.58
C ALA A 600 -18.00 7.64 39.21
N GLN A 601 -19.31 7.46 39.03
CA GLN A 601 -19.98 7.88 37.79
C GLN A 601 -20.05 9.41 37.66
N ALA A 602 -20.30 10.10 38.78
CA ALA A 602 -20.28 11.56 38.77
C ALA A 602 -18.87 12.11 38.48
N GLU A 603 -17.85 11.49 39.09
CA GLU A 603 -16.47 11.88 38.84
C GLU A 603 -16.03 11.56 37.39
N GLN A 604 -16.44 10.40 36.86
CA GLN A 604 -16.20 10.06 35.43
C GLN A 604 -16.90 11.05 34.51
N ALA A 605 -18.16 11.35 34.75
CA ALA A 605 -18.92 12.32 33.96
C ALA A 605 -18.30 13.72 34.01
N ALA A 606 -17.88 14.13 35.23
CA ALA A 606 -17.21 15.41 35.42
C ALA A 606 -15.87 15.48 34.71
N ARG A 607 -15.06 14.43 34.81
CA ARG A 607 -13.76 14.34 34.09
C ARG A 607 -13.92 14.35 32.58
N VAL A 608 -14.89 13.61 32.05
CA VAL A 608 -15.21 13.59 30.60
C VAL A 608 -15.72 14.97 30.16
N GLY A 609 -16.63 15.57 30.95
CA GLY A 609 -17.14 16.90 30.63
C GLY A 609 -16.07 18.00 30.66
N ILE A 610 -15.16 17.93 31.62
CA ILE A 610 -14.04 18.88 31.73
C ILE A 610 -13.01 18.64 30.60
N ALA A 611 -12.71 17.37 30.27
CA ALA A 611 -11.83 17.04 29.17
C ALA A 611 -12.39 17.53 27.83
N GLN A 612 -13.70 17.37 27.61
CA GLN A 612 -14.37 17.91 26.44
C GLN A 612 -14.37 19.44 26.41
N ALA A 613 -14.62 20.08 27.53
CA ALA A 613 -14.56 21.53 27.66
C ALA A 613 -13.17 22.09 27.42
N MET A 614 -12.12 21.42 27.93
CA MET A 614 -10.73 21.78 27.66
C MET A 614 -10.33 21.59 26.19
N ALA A 615 -10.79 20.50 25.56
CA ALA A 615 -10.55 20.25 24.15
C ALA A 615 -11.21 21.34 23.28
N ILE A 616 -12.41 21.74 23.62
CA ILE A 616 -13.14 22.83 22.95
C ILE A 616 -12.42 24.17 23.19
N GLU A 617 -11.97 24.44 24.45
CA GLU A 617 -11.27 25.67 24.80
C GLU A 617 -9.92 25.80 24.04
N GLU A 618 -9.14 24.71 23.93
CA GLU A 618 -7.92 24.67 23.15
C GLU A 618 -8.20 24.79 21.64
N GLN A 619 -9.27 24.18 21.16
CA GLN A 619 -9.71 24.31 19.79
C GLN A 619 -10.14 25.74 19.45
N VAL A 620 -10.87 26.39 20.36
CA VAL A 620 -11.27 27.81 20.23
C VAL A 620 -10.05 28.72 20.25
N ARG A 621 -9.05 28.40 21.09
CA ARG A 621 -7.80 29.15 21.22
C ARG A 621 -6.92 29.00 19.97
N ALA A 622 -6.85 27.80 19.40
CA ALA A 622 -6.10 27.51 18.17
C ALA A 622 -6.67 28.22 16.94
N TYR A 623 -7.97 28.46 16.91
CA TYR A 623 -8.66 29.07 15.75
C TYR A 623 -9.04 30.56 15.93
N GLY A 624 -8.46 31.25 16.90
CA GLY A 624 -8.57 32.70 16.98
C GLY A 624 -9.80 33.26 17.67
N GLY A 625 -10.54 32.43 18.45
CA GLY A 625 -11.60 32.89 19.35
C GLY A 625 -13.00 32.28 19.11
N PRO A 626 -13.93 32.49 20.04
CA PRO A 626 -15.25 31.82 20.03
C PRO A 626 -16.10 32.13 18.79
N GLN A 627 -15.87 33.27 18.17
CA GLN A 627 -16.63 33.70 16.99
C GLN A 627 -16.30 32.86 15.75
N PHE A 628 -15.07 32.41 15.63
CA PHE A 628 -14.63 31.63 14.48
C PHE A 628 -15.15 30.18 14.54
N GLN A 629 -15.24 29.62 15.72
CA GLN A 629 -15.78 28.28 15.95
C GLN A 629 -17.29 28.22 15.67
N LEU A 630 -18.02 29.28 16.03
CA LEU A 630 -19.44 29.36 15.76
C LEU A 630 -19.72 29.42 14.24
N VAL A 631 -18.90 30.17 13.51
CA VAL A 631 -19.00 30.23 12.05
C VAL A 631 -18.67 28.88 11.40
N GLN A 632 -17.62 28.21 11.88
CA GLN A 632 -17.24 26.89 11.38
C GLN A 632 -18.32 25.83 11.68
N GLN A 633 -18.90 25.86 12.89
CA GLN A 633 -19.94 24.91 13.29
C GLN A 633 -21.25 25.15 12.53
N VAL A 634 -21.57 26.40 12.22
CA VAL A 634 -22.71 26.75 11.36
C VAL A 634 -22.44 26.31 9.93
N MET A 635 -21.23 26.54 9.42
CA MET A 635 -20.86 26.14 8.06
C MET A 635 -20.78 24.62 7.88
N SER A 636 -20.27 23.89 8.88
CA SER A 636 -20.25 22.43 8.82
C SER A 636 -21.65 21.82 8.89
N ARG A 637 -22.55 22.37 9.73
CA ARG A 637 -23.98 21.97 9.74
C ARG A 637 -24.73 22.35 8.49
N PHE A 638 -24.32 23.44 7.85
CA PHE A 638 -24.88 23.85 6.56
C PHE A 638 -24.42 22.91 5.44
N ALA A 639 -23.14 22.53 5.44
CA ALA A 639 -22.60 21.53 4.51
C ALA A 639 -23.27 20.16 4.69
N GLU A 640 -23.46 19.71 5.94
CA GLU A 640 -24.18 18.47 6.26
C GLU A 640 -25.67 18.51 5.85
N ALA A 641 -26.30 19.66 5.98
CA ALA A 641 -27.67 19.86 5.52
C ALA A 641 -27.78 19.83 4.00
N ILE A 642 -26.81 20.37 3.28
CA ILE A 642 -26.73 20.31 1.81
C ILE A 642 -26.47 18.87 1.36
N GLU A 643 -25.57 18.15 2.02
CA GLU A 643 -25.28 16.75 1.73
C GLU A 643 -26.51 15.86 1.93
N LYS A 644 -27.25 16.06 3.02
CA LYS A 644 -28.51 15.32 3.29
C LYS A 644 -29.66 15.69 2.37
N SER A 645 -29.68 16.90 1.81
CA SER A 645 -30.75 17.36 0.94
C SER A 645 -30.59 16.95 -0.53
N GLN A 646 -29.44 16.37 -0.93
CA GLN A 646 -29.12 15.96 -2.31
C GLN A 646 -29.34 17.06 -3.35
N VAL A 647 -29.21 18.32 -2.98
CA VAL A 647 -29.30 19.46 -3.91
C VAL A 647 -27.94 19.69 -4.54
N ASP A 648 -27.86 19.54 -5.83
CA ASP A 648 -26.65 19.74 -6.62
C ASP A 648 -26.29 21.23 -6.67
N VAL A 649 -25.29 21.66 -5.92
CA VAL A 649 -24.88 23.06 -5.77
C VAL A 649 -23.78 23.45 -6.76
N VAL A 650 -23.64 22.71 -7.84
CA VAL A 650 -22.70 23.08 -8.92
C VAL A 650 -23.43 23.91 -9.96
N PRO A 651 -23.09 25.17 -10.13
CA PRO A 651 -23.68 25.95 -11.20
C PRO A 651 -23.22 25.44 -12.56
N LYS A 652 -24.13 24.85 -13.32
CA LYS A 652 -23.91 24.59 -14.75
C LYS A 652 -23.86 25.93 -15.45
N ILE A 653 -22.68 26.35 -15.83
CA ILE A 653 -22.48 27.49 -16.70
C ILE A 653 -23.01 27.13 -18.09
N HIS A 654 -24.20 27.57 -18.38
CA HIS A 654 -24.66 27.68 -19.77
C HIS A 654 -24.20 29.05 -20.34
N MET A 655 -23.22 28.98 -21.22
CA MET A 655 -22.89 30.09 -22.11
C MET A 655 -23.99 30.20 -23.18
N GLY A 656 -24.79 31.20 -23.05
CA GLY A 656 -25.78 31.59 -24.08
C GLY A 656 -26.54 32.86 -23.69
N GLY A 657 -26.24 33.92 -24.38
CA GLY A 657 -26.53 35.31 -24.08
C GLY A 657 -28.01 35.71 -23.83
N GLY A 658 -28.14 36.79 -23.13
CA GLY A 658 -29.35 37.61 -23.16
C GLY A 658 -29.95 37.97 -21.80
N ASP A 659 -29.48 39.08 -21.29
CA ASP A 659 -30.25 40.18 -20.64
C ASP A 659 -31.18 39.90 -19.44
N LYS A 660 -30.94 40.71 -18.41
CA LYS A 660 -31.77 41.13 -17.28
C LYS A 660 -31.82 40.25 -16.00
N GLY A 661 -31.11 40.78 -15.02
CA GLY A 661 -31.64 41.16 -13.71
C GLY A 661 -32.26 40.06 -12.85
N GLY A 662 -31.49 39.53 -11.96
CA GLY A 662 -32.02 38.73 -10.86
C GLY A 662 -30.91 38.16 -9.98
N GLY A 663 -30.44 38.96 -9.03
CA GLY A 663 -29.56 38.46 -7.97
C GLY A 663 -30.23 37.30 -7.27
N SER A 664 -29.49 36.23 -7.16
CA SER A 664 -29.93 35.00 -6.50
C SER A 664 -30.45 35.31 -5.11
N LEU A 665 -31.72 34.97 -4.83
CA LEU A 665 -32.36 35.08 -3.51
C LEU A 665 -31.52 34.44 -2.39
N ILE A 666 -30.67 33.48 -2.73
CA ILE A 666 -29.76 32.77 -1.80
C ILE A 666 -28.59 33.68 -1.35
N GLU A 667 -28.02 34.47 -2.27
CA GLU A 667 -26.95 35.42 -1.91
C GLU A 667 -27.48 36.57 -1.05
N SER A 668 -28.71 37.07 -1.36
CA SER A 668 -29.36 38.07 -0.55
C SER A 668 -29.76 37.57 0.82
N LEU A 669 -30.21 36.32 0.94
CA LEU A 669 -30.62 35.68 2.18
C LEU A 669 -29.41 35.33 3.05
N LEU A 670 -28.30 34.91 2.43
CA LEU A 670 -27.03 34.64 3.13
C LEU A 670 -26.40 35.94 3.65
N GLY A 671 -26.44 37.00 2.89
CA GLY A 671 -26.00 38.33 3.28
C GLY A 671 -26.82 38.91 4.44
N LEU A 672 -28.14 38.72 4.40
CA LEU A 672 -29.06 39.19 5.45
C LEU A 672 -28.91 38.37 6.76
N LEU A 673 -28.78 37.05 6.67
CA LEU A 673 -28.54 36.17 7.84
C LEU A 673 -27.19 36.42 8.51
N LEU A 674 -26.16 36.72 7.73
CA LEU A 674 -24.83 37.04 8.29
C LEU A 674 -24.83 38.45 8.93
N SER A 675 -25.55 39.39 8.37
CA SER A 675 -25.66 40.76 8.89
C SER A 675 -26.51 40.84 10.16
N GLU A 676 -27.63 40.11 10.25
CA GLU A 676 -28.54 40.13 11.40
C GLU A 676 -27.95 39.40 12.60
N LYS A 677 -27.21 38.29 12.40
CA LYS A 677 -26.54 37.53 13.47
C LYS A 677 -25.26 38.20 13.96
N ALA A 678 -24.54 38.94 13.16
CA ALA A 678 -23.36 39.68 13.60
C ALA A 678 -23.70 40.86 14.55
N GLY A 679 -24.92 41.43 14.41
CA GLY A 679 -25.39 42.53 15.25
C GLY A 679 -25.92 42.06 16.61
N GLN A 680 -26.36 40.80 16.78
CA GLN A 680 -26.92 40.27 18.04
C GLN A 680 -25.90 39.62 18.97
N LEU A 681 -24.69 39.29 18.50
CA LEU A 681 -23.64 38.64 19.26
C LEU A 681 -22.71 39.59 20.04
N ALA A 682 -22.88 40.88 19.89
CA ALA A 682 -22.07 41.89 20.58
C ALA A 682 -22.50 42.18 22.04
N GLY A 683 -23.50 41.46 22.57
CA GLY A 683 -24.10 41.72 23.86
C GLY A 683 -24.06 40.63 24.93
N VAL A 684 -23.32 39.53 24.74
CA VAL A 684 -23.25 38.49 25.78
C VAL A 684 -22.07 38.74 26.72
N VAL A 685 -22.37 39.23 27.88
CA VAL A 685 -21.46 39.36 29.02
C VAL A 685 -21.10 37.95 29.52
N PRO A 686 -19.82 37.64 29.75
CA PRO A 686 -19.45 36.32 30.26
C PRO A 686 -19.95 36.14 31.69
N THR A 687 -20.74 35.08 31.91
CA THR A 687 -21.14 34.61 33.22
C THR A 687 -19.91 34.12 33.99
N ALA A 688 -19.76 34.57 35.22
CA ALA A 688 -18.64 34.29 36.10
C ALA A 688 -18.38 32.75 36.21
N ALA A 689 -17.15 32.37 36.02
CA ALA A 689 -16.70 30.99 36.14
C ALA A 689 -16.87 30.51 37.61
N ASN A 690 -17.43 29.31 37.77
CA ASN A 690 -17.56 28.64 39.06
C ASN A 690 -16.14 28.27 39.56
N PRO A 691 -15.74 28.74 40.76
CA PRO A 691 -14.38 28.57 41.28
C PRO A 691 -13.97 27.10 41.49
N GLU A 692 -14.91 26.20 41.74
CA GLU A 692 -14.63 24.76 41.84
C GLU A 692 -14.27 24.09 40.52
N ALA A 693 -14.87 24.54 39.43
CA ALA A 693 -14.55 24.03 38.08
C ALA A 693 -13.16 24.48 37.61
N GLU A 694 -12.73 25.67 37.98
CA GLU A 694 -11.37 26.18 37.66
C GLU A 694 -10.28 25.44 38.48
N ALA A 695 -10.54 25.12 39.73
CA ALA A 695 -9.63 24.32 40.56
C ALA A 695 -9.43 22.89 40.00
N LEU A 696 -10.50 22.27 39.54
CA LEU A 696 -10.46 20.93 38.96
C LEU A 696 -9.76 20.93 37.60
N LYS A 697 -9.93 21.97 36.78
CA LYS A 697 -9.19 22.18 35.52
C LYS A 697 -7.68 22.34 35.77
N ALA A 698 -7.29 23.04 36.83
CA ALA A 698 -5.88 23.21 37.16
C ALA A 698 -5.19 21.88 37.55
N VAL A 699 -5.87 21.05 38.35
CA VAL A 699 -5.38 19.73 38.77
C VAL A 699 -5.26 18.76 37.56
N LEU A 700 -6.21 18.80 36.64
CA LEU A 700 -6.16 17.96 35.45
C LEU A 700 -5.06 18.40 34.44
N ARG A 701 -4.82 19.70 34.30
CA ARG A 701 -3.68 20.20 33.51
C ARG A 701 -2.33 19.75 34.07
N GLN A 702 -2.19 19.68 35.39
CA GLN A 702 -0.98 19.24 36.06
C GLN A 702 -0.73 17.71 35.92
N ASN A 703 -1.79 16.92 35.76
CA ASN A 703 -1.68 15.47 35.53
C ASN A 703 -1.52 15.06 34.08
N LEU A 704 -1.80 15.95 33.14
CA LEU A 704 -1.58 15.71 31.68
C LEU A 704 -0.17 16.12 31.21
N THR A 705 0.59 16.82 32.06
CA THR A 705 1.97 17.21 31.78
C THR A 705 3.01 16.36 32.53
N LYS A 706 2.58 15.31 33.20
CA LYS A 706 3.38 14.19 33.68
C LYS A 706 3.07 12.94 32.86
#